data_7a498018ef47d6e30e78665c7a26a777
#
_entry.id   7a498018ef47d6e30e78665c7a26a777
#
_cell.length_a   1.000
_cell.length_b   1.000
_cell.length_c   1.000
_cell.angle_alpha   90.00
_cell.angle_beta   90.00
_cell.angle_gamma   90.00
#
_symmetry.space_group_name_H-M   'P 1'
#
loop_
_entity.id
_entity.type
_entity.pdbx_description
1 polymer ?
#
loop_
_entity_poly.entity_id
_entity_poly.type
_entity_poly.pdbx_seq_one_letter_code
_entity_poly.pdbx_strand_id
1 'polypeptide(L)'
;MRRVASLAAVVVALTIQPALADDTGAPGDTPAVEGSVMQGADAQGQVYVPADFARYAPRNAYDMLTQVPGFSIRDNDEVRGLGQATGNVLFNGTRPSTKSDDIYTLLTRIPAANVERIEIVDGAGLDIPGLSGQVANLVFRADSFSGQFSWKPQARPHYTDPLLTRGDISVRGRKGTVEYELGLNNDDSSRSGAGGPTVITNGAGEVIERRKDIWNTHQDSPKVSARLTWDPKGDSIAHLGAHYQRKYYHYDEDGYWVAPGLPDRIRTIRETQDTWNYELSGDYQFGLGPGKLKLIGLRRVSHEPYTQEVVLAPVDGSAAVGDRFSQVGDVGETIGRGEYQWPMLGGDWEISGEAAFNTLDNVSRLYSLDPLSGDFVEEPFPEGSGGVSEDRYEAMLSFGRKLTDRLSFQLTGGAEHSTLTQTGMSGLERSFFRPKGSLTLSWTPEQGVDLSLKIKRRVRQLDFYDFLARAFLGDGNNNSGNNELRPQQEWRYEFEGNMSLGKWGSTKVQLVYVDAEDFVDIVPVGAGESVGNIPKAWAAAAVVSATINLDPAGLKGVRIDASVDLETSSLRDPFTGRKRQWSGFQDSYAEVALRHDIPGSDWAWGLNANYAHYQPNYRRNETNRTWEGPVFASVFVENKDVLGMTVRAQLSNAVNARSRRERTVYEGVRGASPVLFHESRDRLIGPIFVFSVRGKF
;
A
#
# COMPACT_ATOMS: atom_id res chain seq x y z
N MET A 1 6.58 -4.14 -13.21
CA MET A 1 7.26 -2.95 -12.68
C MET A 1 6.76 -2.48 -11.29
N ARG A 2 5.67 -3.01 -10.72
CA ARG A 2 5.15 -2.62 -9.38
C ARG A 2 5.76 -3.38 -8.18
N ARG A 3 6.59 -4.40 -8.37
CA ARG A 3 7.07 -5.29 -7.29
C ARG A 3 8.45 -4.95 -6.70
N VAL A 4 9.24 -4.11 -7.34
CA VAL A 4 10.54 -3.65 -6.79
C VAL A 4 10.38 -2.38 -5.93
N ALA A 5 9.26 -1.67 -6.05
CA ALA A 5 8.94 -0.49 -5.24
C ALA A 5 8.49 -0.81 -3.79
N SER A 6 8.22 -2.07 -3.47
CA SER A 6 7.67 -2.48 -2.16
C SER A 6 8.62 -2.32 -0.98
N LEU A 7 9.89 -2.05 -1.19
CA LEU A 7 10.84 -1.86 -0.10
C LEU A 7 11.02 -0.41 0.35
N ALA A 8 10.75 0.54 -0.54
CA ALA A 8 10.76 1.96 -0.19
C ALA A 8 9.42 2.43 0.40
N ALA A 9 8.32 1.74 0.09
CA ALA A 9 6.97 2.11 0.51
C ALA A 9 6.65 1.90 2.01
N VAL A 10 7.62 1.49 2.83
CA VAL A 10 7.44 1.34 4.29
C VAL A 10 7.69 2.63 5.05
N VAL A 11 8.21 3.63 4.41
CA VAL A 11 8.23 4.98 4.96
C VAL A 11 7.19 5.79 4.19
N VAL A 12 5.98 5.82 4.75
CA VAL A 12 4.90 6.76 4.41
C VAL A 12 4.45 6.75 2.95
N ALA A 13 3.63 5.79 2.57
CA ALA A 13 2.61 6.08 1.57
C ALA A 13 1.46 6.85 2.27
N LEU A 14 1.70 8.10 2.60
CA LEU A 14 0.65 9.09 2.83
C LEU A 14 0.09 9.48 1.47
N THR A 15 -0.67 8.60 0.84
CA THR A 15 -1.59 9.04 -0.21
C THR A 15 -2.74 9.77 0.48
N ILE A 16 -2.58 11.06 0.68
CA ILE A 16 -3.71 11.93 0.95
C ILE A 16 -4.55 11.93 -0.34
N GLN A 17 -5.48 11.01 -0.44
CA GLN A 17 -6.58 11.19 -1.38
C GLN A 17 -7.49 12.24 -0.76
N PRO A 18 -7.77 13.34 -1.45
CA PRO A 18 -8.62 14.38 -0.90
C PRO A 18 -10.01 13.83 -0.62
N ALA A 19 -10.38 13.86 0.64
CA ALA A 19 -11.72 13.58 1.12
C ALA A 19 -12.68 14.71 0.73
N LEU A 20 -13.90 14.35 0.50
CA LEU A 20 -14.97 15.27 0.17
C LEU A 20 -16.21 14.99 0.98
N ALA A 21 -16.72 16.05 1.46
CA ALA A 21 -17.79 16.17 2.41
C ALA A 21 -19.21 16.22 1.80
N ASP A 22 -20.23 15.82 2.50
CA ASP A 22 -21.49 16.56 2.72
C ASP A 22 -22.61 15.86 3.46
N ASP A 23 -23.49 16.54 3.89
CA ASP A 23 -24.18 17.35 4.87
C ASP A 23 -25.65 16.95 5.13
N THR A 24 -26.03 17.27 6.33
CA THR A 24 -27.24 17.68 7.05
C THR A 24 -28.53 16.85 7.07
N GLY A 25 -28.99 16.69 8.31
CA GLY A 25 -30.37 16.50 8.70
C GLY A 25 -30.56 16.41 10.21
N ALA A 26 -31.22 17.40 10.81
CA ALA A 26 -31.36 17.66 12.23
C ALA A 26 -32.33 16.74 13.01
N PRO A 27 -32.47 16.85 14.35
CA PRO A 27 -32.39 15.75 15.28
C PRO A 27 -33.75 15.26 15.83
N GLY A 28 -33.76 14.02 16.27
CA GLY A 28 -34.85 13.44 17.08
C GLY A 28 -34.29 12.74 18.30
N ASP A 29 -34.64 13.23 19.47
CA ASP A 29 -34.32 12.65 20.75
C ASP A 29 -34.83 11.22 20.93
N THR A 30 -33.97 10.31 21.36
CA THR A 30 -34.32 9.13 22.13
C THR A 30 -33.13 8.55 22.90
N PRO A 31 -33.31 7.88 24.05
CA PRO A 31 -32.31 7.79 25.09
C PRO A 31 -31.22 6.75 24.85
N ALA A 32 -30.03 7.10 25.35
CA ALA A 32 -28.83 6.29 25.34
C ALA A 32 -29.01 4.91 25.96
N VAL A 33 -28.54 3.87 25.26
CA VAL A 33 -28.22 2.57 25.81
C VAL A 33 -26.70 2.48 25.87
N GLU A 34 -26.19 2.34 27.08
CA GLU A 34 -24.76 2.17 27.37
C GLU A 34 -24.23 0.93 26.68
N GLY A 35 -23.45 1.16 25.60
CA GLY A 35 -22.55 0.14 25.07
C GLY A 35 -21.29 0.12 25.93
N SER A 36 -20.71 -1.05 26.12
CA SER A 36 -19.60 -1.31 27.03
C SER A 36 -18.43 -0.32 26.75
N VAL A 37 -18.37 0.68 27.61
CA VAL A 37 -17.22 1.56 27.77
C VAL A 37 -16.06 0.68 28.19
N MET A 38 -14.88 0.85 27.55
CA MET A 38 -13.65 0.34 28.15
C MET A 38 -13.51 0.97 29.52
N GLN A 39 -13.91 0.25 30.55
CA GLN A 39 -13.69 0.64 31.94
C GLN A 39 -12.21 0.48 32.23
N GLY A 40 -11.48 1.59 32.17
CA GLY A 40 -10.09 1.60 32.58
C GLY A 40 -9.20 2.69 32.03
N ALA A 41 -9.73 3.73 31.40
CA ALA A 41 -8.88 4.88 31.07
C ALA A 41 -9.69 6.18 31.12
N ASP A 42 -9.42 7.01 32.12
CA ASP A 42 -9.47 8.46 31.93
C ASP A 42 -8.39 8.81 30.90
N ALA A 43 -8.60 8.42 29.64
CA ALA A 43 -7.76 8.81 28.53
C ALA A 43 -8.07 10.29 28.28
N GLN A 44 -7.14 11.16 28.58
CA GLN A 44 -7.15 12.58 28.15
C GLN A 44 -6.91 12.63 26.62
N GLY A 45 -7.66 11.82 25.85
CA GLY A 45 -7.67 11.83 24.41
C GLY A 45 -8.55 12.96 23.86
N GLN A 46 -8.27 13.42 22.66
CA GLN A 46 -9.15 14.33 21.96
C GLN A 46 -10.34 13.54 21.42
N VAL A 47 -11.57 13.99 21.76
CA VAL A 47 -12.80 13.39 21.27
C VAL A 47 -13.46 14.31 20.27
N TYR A 48 -13.76 13.81 19.11
CA TYR A 48 -14.46 14.50 18.04
C TYR A 48 -15.85 13.89 17.86
N VAL A 49 -16.86 14.73 17.76
CA VAL A 49 -18.24 14.32 17.48
C VAL A 49 -18.65 14.73 16.05
N PRO A 50 -19.68 14.14 15.45
CA PRO A 50 -20.10 14.47 14.08
C PRO A 50 -20.29 15.97 13.82
N ALA A 51 -20.73 16.73 14.82
CA ALA A 51 -20.90 18.18 14.72
C ALA A 51 -19.60 18.93 14.42
N ASP A 52 -18.44 18.43 14.82
CA ASP A 52 -17.13 19.05 14.55
C ASP A 52 -16.77 19.00 13.07
N PHE A 53 -17.35 18.05 12.35
CA PHE A 53 -17.13 17.83 10.93
C PHE A 53 -18.22 18.41 10.03
N ALA A 54 -19.28 19.00 10.59
CA ALA A 54 -20.44 19.45 9.83
C ALA A 54 -20.10 20.37 8.65
N ARG A 55 -19.09 21.24 8.81
CA ARG A 55 -18.63 22.14 7.73
C ARG A 55 -18.03 21.40 6.53
N TYR A 56 -17.47 20.22 6.76
CA TYR A 56 -16.89 19.37 5.72
C TYR A 56 -17.91 18.44 5.10
N ALA A 57 -19.05 18.27 5.81
CA ALA A 57 -20.17 17.45 5.45
C ALA A 57 -19.76 16.01 5.08
N PRO A 58 -19.16 15.23 6.00
CA PRO A 58 -18.65 13.89 5.78
C PRO A 58 -19.77 12.90 5.48
N ARG A 59 -19.53 11.95 4.58
CA ARG A 59 -20.47 10.88 4.28
C ARG A 59 -20.17 9.59 4.98
N ASN A 60 -18.92 9.37 5.27
CA ASN A 60 -18.43 8.16 5.90
C ASN A 60 -17.33 8.49 6.93
N ALA A 61 -16.92 7.46 7.65
CA ALA A 61 -15.91 7.61 8.68
C ALA A 61 -14.53 8.00 8.11
N TYR A 62 -14.21 7.61 6.88
CA TYR A 62 -12.97 8.03 6.23
C TYR A 62 -12.94 9.55 6.03
N ASP A 63 -14.03 10.11 5.50
CA ASP A 63 -14.17 11.55 5.32
C ASP A 63 -14.00 12.30 6.65
N MET A 64 -14.52 11.76 7.77
CA MET A 64 -14.35 12.37 9.10
C MET A 64 -12.91 12.27 9.60
N LEU A 65 -12.30 11.08 9.54
CA LEU A 65 -10.95 10.85 10.06
C LEU A 65 -9.90 11.68 9.34
N THR A 66 -10.04 11.91 8.04
CA THR A 66 -9.12 12.76 7.27
C THR A 66 -9.23 14.25 7.64
N GLN A 67 -10.28 14.66 8.36
CA GLN A 67 -10.44 16.02 8.86
C GLN A 67 -9.94 16.20 10.30
N VAL A 68 -9.56 15.10 10.99
CA VAL A 68 -8.99 15.19 12.34
C VAL A 68 -7.61 15.84 12.27
N PRO A 69 -7.40 16.98 12.91
CA PRO A 69 -6.13 17.70 12.84
C PRO A 69 -4.96 16.88 13.39
N GLY A 70 -3.89 16.75 12.62
CA GLY A 70 -2.67 16.02 12.99
C GLY A 70 -2.78 14.51 12.98
N PHE A 71 -3.94 13.95 12.76
CA PHE A 71 -4.11 12.50 12.60
C PHE A 71 -3.87 12.10 11.15
N SER A 72 -3.08 11.06 10.95
CA SER A 72 -2.92 10.41 9.65
C SER A 72 -3.24 8.94 9.77
N ILE A 73 -4.13 8.45 8.91
CA ILE A 73 -4.49 7.04 8.87
C ILE A 73 -3.28 6.25 8.38
N ARG A 74 -2.89 5.23 9.14
CA ARG A 74 -1.88 4.24 8.73
C ARG A 74 -2.59 2.92 8.51
N ASP A 75 -2.40 2.37 7.32
CA ASP A 75 -2.86 1.02 7.03
C ASP A 75 -1.95 -0.02 7.69
N ASN A 76 -2.39 -1.25 7.69
CA ASN A 76 -1.55 -2.36 8.07
C ASN A 76 -0.40 -2.48 7.08
N ASP A 77 0.84 -2.52 7.56
CA ASP A 77 1.95 -2.98 6.73
C ASP A 77 1.61 -4.38 6.19
N GLU A 78 2.00 -4.69 4.96
CA GLU A 78 1.99 -6.06 4.43
C GLU A 78 2.94 -6.91 5.27
N VAL A 79 2.48 -7.37 6.42
CA VAL A 79 3.32 -8.03 7.40
C VAL A 79 3.16 -9.53 7.30
N ARG A 80 4.24 -10.16 7.59
CA ARG A 80 4.35 -11.58 7.83
C ARG A 80 3.43 -11.99 8.99
N GLY A 81 2.31 -12.65 8.70
CA GLY A 81 1.30 -13.06 9.68
C GLY A 81 0.26 -11.98 10.06
N LEU A 82 -0.49 -12.23 11.12
CA LEU A 82 -1.52 -11.34 11.66
C LEU A 82 -1.04 -10.51 12.87
N GLY A 83 0.00 -10.96 13.55
CA GLY A 83 0.43 -10.40 14.85
C GLY A 83 1.16 -9.07 14.80
N GLN A 84 1.52 -8.57 13.64
CA GLN A 84 2.30 -7.33 13.48
C GLN A 84 1.54 -6.25 12.73
N ALA A 85 0.24 -6.39 12.57
CA ALA A 85 -0.61 -5.38 11.99
C ALA A 85 -0.44 -4.05 12.75
N THR A 86 -0.03 -3.00 12.01
CA THR A 86 0.40 -1.71 12.55
C THR A 86 -0.57 -0.57 12.27
N GLY A 87 -1.74 -0.88 11.71
CA GLY A 87 -2.81 0.10 11.48
C GLY A 87 -3.19 0.83 12.77
N ASN A 88 -3.47 2.13 12.66
CA ASN A 88 -3.75 3.00 13.81
C ASN A 88 -5.23 3.38 13.93
N VAL A 89 -6.13 2.56 13.39
CA VAL A 89 -7.58 2.76 13.54
C VAL A 89 -8.22 1.53 14.16
N LEU A 90 -9.01 1.75 15.18
CA LEU A 90 -9.83 0.75 15.86
C LEU A 90 -11.31 0.98 15.53
N PHE A 91 -12.06 -0.08 15.46
CA PHE A 91 -13.51 -0.09 15.28
C PHE A 91 -14.17 -0.60 16.57
N ASN A 92 -14.87 0.28 17.28
CA ASN A 92 -15.47 -0.01 18.58
C ASN A 92 -14.47 -0.68 19.55
N GLY A 93 -13.22 -0.17 19.58
CA GLY A 93 -12.15 -0.67 20.45
C GLY A 93 -11.41 -1.91 19.96
N THR A 94 -11.72 -2.44 18.78
CA THR A 94 -11.07 -3.65 18.24
C THR A 94 -10.35 -3.41 16.93
N ARG A 95 -9.31 -4.22 16.64
CA ARG A 95 -8.65 -4.25 15.33
C ARG A 95 -9.43 -5.10 14.33
N PRO A 96 -9.51 -4.69 13.05
CA PRO A 96 -9.99 -5.58 12.00
C PRO A 96 -9.09 -6.81 11.85
N SER A 97 -9.68 -8.00 11.73
CA SER A 97 -8.97 -9.27 11.53
C SER A 97 -9.00 -9.71 10.06
N THR A 98 -8.57 -8.85 9.15
CA THR A 98 -8.50 -9.08 7.70
C THR A 98 -7.17 -8.61 7.15
N LYS A 99 -6.67 -9.22 6.09
CA LYS A 99 -5.48 -8.78 5.34
C LYS A 99 -5.81 -8.14 4.00
N SER A 100 -6.97 -8.43 3.45
CA SER A 100 -7.32 -8.06 2.08
C SER A 100 -8.26 -6.87 1.97
N ASP A 101 -8.89 -6.45 3.08
CA ASP A 101 -9.59 -5.17 3.15
C ASP A 101 -8.67 -4.15 3.83
N ASP A 102 -8.22 -3.17 3.04
CA ASP A 102 -7.47 -2.04 3.57
C ASP A 102 -8.34 -1.17 4.49
N ILE A 103 -7.70 -0.43 5.37
CA ILE A 103 -8.38 0.39 6.36
C ILE A 103 -9.24 1.49 5.71
N TYR A 104 -8.83 1.99 4.56
CA TYR A 104 -9.55 3.03 3.83
C TYR A 104 -10.89 2.50 3.30
N THR A 105 -10.87 1.30 2.71
CA THR A 105 -12.09 0.61 2.25
C THR A 105 -13.05 0.36 3.41
N LEU A 106 -12.54 -0.10 4.57
CA LEU A 106 -13.37 -0.32 5.76
C LEU A 106 -14.03 0.96 6.27
N LEU A 107 -13.27 2.05 6.33
CA LEU A 107 -13.76 3.35 6.80
C LEU A 107 -14.79 3.95 5.84
N THR A 108 -14.60 3.80 4.53
CA THR A 108 -15.55 4.32 3.54
C THR A 108 -16.90 3.63 3.59
N ARG A 109 -16.99 2.42 4.14
CA ARG A 109 -18.23 1.65 4.30
C ARG A 109 -19.03 1.98 5.56
N ILE A 110 -18.50 2.82 6.46
CA ILE A 110 -19.21 3.27 7.67
C ILE A 110 -19.78 4.64 7.39
N PRO A 111 -21.13 4.78 7.26
CA PRO A 111 -21.77 6.07 7.06
C PRO A 111 -21.43 7.05 8.19
N ALA A 112 -21.19 8.32 7.88
CA ALA A 112 -20.90 9.34 8.89
C ALA A 112 -22.03 9.50 9.92
N ALA A 113 -23.28 9.28 9.49
CA ALA A 113 -24.45 9.30 10.37
C ALA A 113 -24.42 8.20 11.45
N ASN A 114 -23.71 7.11 11.21
CA ASN A 114 -23.58 5.99 12.15
C ASN A 114 -22.42 6.19 13.12
N VAL A 115 -21.54 7.17 12.88
CA VAL A 115 -20.43 7.51 13.77
C VAL A 115 -20.96 8.28 14.96
N GLU A 116 -20.69 7.80 16.16
CA GLU A 116 -21.05 8.48 17.41
C GLU A 116 -19.95 9.47 17.81
N ARG A 117 -18.70 9.02 17.75
CA ARG A 117 -17.52 9.82 18.04
C ARG A 117 -16.24 9.17 17.52
N ILE A 118 -15.21 9.96 17.41
CA ILE A 118 -13.84 9.55 17.12
C ILE A 118 -12.98 9.94 18.32
N GLU A 119 -12.32 8.96 18.92
CA GLU A 119 -11.43 9.16 20.05
C GLU A 119 -9.99 9.03 19.58
N ILE A 120 -9.19 10.09 19.66
CA ILE A 120 -7.76 10.05 19.40
C ILE A 120 -7.04 9.80 20.71
N VAL A 121 -6.40 8.64 20.80
CA VAL A 121 -5.78 8.15 22.02
C VAL A 121 -4.32 7.73 21.77
N ASP A 122 -3.53 7.63 22.83
CA ASP A 122 -2.18 7.07 22.74
C ASP A 122 -2.24 5.53 22.63
N GLY A 123 -1.64 5.01 21.57
CA GLY A 123 -1.62 3.56 21.29
C GLY A 123 -0.89 2.73 22.34
N ALA A 124 0.16 3.28 22.97
CA ALA A 124 0.88 2.57 24.02
C ALA A 124 0.11 2.53 25.37
N GLY A 125 -0.89 3.40 25.52
CA GLY A 125 -1.81 3.40 26.67
C GLY A 125 -2.98 2.44 26.52
N LEU A 126 -3.12 1.77 25.38
CA LEU A 126 -4.16 0.78 25.13
C LEU A 126 -3.68 -0.63 25.49
N ASP A 127 -4.62 -1.49 25.82
CA ASP A 127 -4.38 -2.92 26.08
C ASP A 127 -4.16 -3.75 24.79
N ILE A 128 -3.79 -3.10 23.70
CA ILE A 128 -3.59 -3.73 22.38
C ILE A 128 -2.11 -3.67 22.02
N PRO A 129 -1.38 -4.80 22.02
CA PRO A 129 0.04 -4.83 21.72
C PRO A 129 0.40 -4.33 20.32
N GLY A 130 1.55 -3.62 20.23
CA GLY A 130 2.13 -3.13 18.97
C GLY A 130 1.55 -1.82 18.47
N LEU A 131 0.50 -1.26 19.09
CA LEU A 131 0.05 0.11 18.81
C LEU A 131 1.02 1.14 19.39
N SER A 132 1.19 2.25 18.68
CA SER A 132 2.08 3.34 19.10
C SER A 132 1.68 4.64 18.43
N GLY A 133 1.98 5.77 19.08
CA GLY A 133 1.59 7.07 18.61
C GLY A 133 0.07 7.25 18.65
N GLN A 134 -0.44 8.17 17.85
CA GLN A 134 -1.87 8.44 17.80
C GLN A 134 -2.64 7.29 17.15
N VAL A 135 -3.69 6.82 17.84
CA VAL A 135 -4.65 5.82 17.40
C VAL A 135 -6.04 6.43 17.42
N ALA A 136 -6.80 6.26 16.36
CA ALA A 136 -8.20 6.63 16.31
C ALA A 136 -9.08 5.44 16.68
N ASN A 137 -9.86 5.56 17.74
CA ASN A 137 -10.94 4.64 18.01
C ASN A 137 -12.25 5.21 17.44
N LEU A 138 -12.74 4.61 16.38
CA LEU A 138 -14.00 4.97 15.76
C LEU A 138 -15.14 4.24 16.47
N VAL A 139 -15.95 5.00 17.21
CA VAL A 139 -17.16 4.47 17.88
C VAL A 139 -18.36 4.76 17.00
N PHE A 140 -19.04 3.70 16.58
CA PHE A 140 -20.17 3.78 15.67
C PHE A 140 -21.19 2.69 15.95
N ARG A 141 -22.43 2.90 15.49
CA ARG A 141 -23.52 1.91 15.53
C ARG A 141 -24.00 1.60 14.13
N ALA A 142 -24.42 0.36 13.91
CA ALA A 142 -25.16 0.03 12.70
C ALA A 142 -26.64 0.39 12.89
N ASP A 143 -27.18 1.12 11.92
CA ASP A 143 -28.62 1.30 11.77
C ASP A 143 -29.32 -0.02 11.40
N SER A 144 -30.65 -0.03 11.43
CA SER A 144 -31.41 -1.17 10.95
C SER A 144 -31.09 -1.52 9.49
N PHE A 145 -30.87 -0.49 8.67
CA PHE A 145 -30.40 -0.59 7.28
C PHE A 145 -29.86 0.75 6.81
N SER A 146 -28.73 0.74 6.09
CA SER A 146 -28.18 1.90 5.39
C SER A 146 -27.42 1.44 4.17
N GLY A 147 -27.44 2.23 3.13
CA GLY A 147 -26.68 2.01 1.91
C GLY A 147 -25.94 3.25 1.45
N GLN A 148 -24.82 3.04 0.75
CA GLN A 148 -24.06 4.10 0.13
C GLN A 148 -23.49 3.64 -1.20
N PHE A 149 -23.21 4.60 -2.07
CA PHE A 149 -22.56 4.34 -3.34
C PHE A 149 -21.60 5.47 -3.70
N SER A 150 -20.61 5.13 -4.50
CA SER A 150 -19.80 6.09 -5.23
C SER A 150 -19.64 5.66 -6.69
N TRP A 151 -19.63 6.63 -7.60
CA TRP A 151 -19.34 6.43 -9.00
C TRP A 151 -18.30 7.45 -9.44
N LYS A 152 -17.18 6.98 -10.00
CA LYS A 152 -15.97 7.79 -10.24
C LYS A 152 -15.46 7.65 -11.67
N PRO A 153 -16.26 8.02 -12.71
CA PRO A 153 -15.80 7.94 -14.09
C PRO A 153 -14.58 8.83 -14.32
N GLN A 154 -13.68 8.33 -15.17
CA GLN A 154 -12.46 9.00 -15.55
C GLN A 154 -12.34 9.05 -17.07
N ALA A 155 -11.90 10.19 -17.60
CA ALA A 155 -11.59 10.34 -19.01
C ALA A 155 -10.22 10.96 -19.20
N ARG A 156 -9.47 10.45 -20.18
CA ARG A 156 -8.19 11.00 -20.63
C ARG A 156 -8.29 11.23 -22.15
N PRO A 157 -7.95 12.41 -22.66
CA PRO A 157 -8.04 12.67 -24.09
C PRO A 157 -6.94 11.98 -24.90
N HIS A 158 -5.94 11.38 -24.24
CA HIS A 158 -4.78 10.77 -24.88
C HIS A 158 -4.57 9.34 -24.40
N TYR A 159 -4.25 8.46 -25.33
CA TYR A 159 -3.65 7.14 -25.19
C TYR A 159 -4.47 6.06 -24.48
N THR A 160 -5.65 6.33 -23.98
CA THR A 160 -6.47 5.32 -23.32
C THR A 160 -7.96 5.67 -23.38
N ASP A 161 -8.82 4.65 -23.26
CA ASP A 161 -10.26 4.77 -23.25
C ASP A 161 -10.79 5.34 -21.92
N PRO A 162 -12.00 5.91 -21.91
CA PRO A 162 -12.65 6.33 -20.67
C PRO A 162 -12.93 5.14 -19.74
N LEU A 163 -12.72 5.35 -18.45
CA LEU A 163 -13.11 4.42 -17.39
C LEU A 163 -14.46 4.84 -16.80
N LEU A 164 -15.52 4.11 -17.13
CA LEU A 164 -16.89 4.42 -16.68
C LEU A 164 -17.40 3.51 -15.56
N THR A 165 -16.70 2.39 -15.30
CA THR A 165 -17.12 1.33 -14.38
C THR A 165 -16.57 1.49 -12.95
N ARG A 166 -15.72 2.50 -12.72
CA ARG A 166 -15.11 2.72 -11.42
C ARG A 166 -16.13 3.19 -10.40
N GLY A 167 -16.18 2.55 -9.24
CA GLY A 167 -17.06 2.92 -8.14
C GLY A 167 -17.27 1.77 -7.16
N ASP A 168 -18.13 2.03 -6.18
CA ASP A 168 -18.51 1.09 -5.15
C ASP A 168 -19.99 1.26 -4.76
N ILE A 169 -20.58 0.19 -4.25
CA ILE A 169 -21.84 0.22 -3.55
C ILE A 169 -21.79 -0.72 -2.36
N SER A 170 -22.26 -0.28 -1.21
CA SER A 170 -22.35 -1.11 -0.02
C SER A 170 -23.66 -0.92 0.71
N VAL A 171 -24.09 -1.99 1.36
CA VAL A 171 -25.25 -2.00 2.26
C VAL A 171 -24.84 -2.58 3.60
N ARG A 172 -25.31 -1.99 4.65
CA ARG A 172 -25.08 -2.41 6.03
C ARG A 172 -26.38 -2.41 6.80
N GLY A 173 -26.51 -3.33 7.74
CA GLY A 173 -27.67 -3.35 8.61
C GLY A 173 -27.48 -4.22 9.83
N ARG A 174 -28.45 -4.15 10.74
CA ARG A 174 -28.47 -4.92 11.97
C ARG A 174 -29.80 -5.62 12.14
N LYS A 175 -29.76 -6.91 12.49
CA LYS A 175 -30.95 -7.68 12.86
C LYS A 175 -30.68 -8.44 14.17
N GLY A 176 -31.27 -7.95 15.23
CA GLY A 176 -31.00 -8.49 16.57
C GLY A 176 -29.57 -8.29 17.03
N THR A 177 -28.84 -9.38 17.24
CA THR A 177 -27.45 -9.41 17.66
C THR A 177 -26.47 -9.56 16.49
N VAL A 178 -26.96 -9.60 15.25
CA VAL A 178 -26.13 -9.77 14.06
C VAL A 178 -26.11 -8.48 13.25
N GLU A 179 -24.93 -7.96 12.99
CA GLU A 179 -24.68 -6.93 11.98
C GLU A 179 -24.17 -7.58 10.71
N TYR A 180 -24.59 -7.05 9.57
CA TYR A 180 -24.13 -7.51 8.26
C TYR A 180 -23.70 -6.32 7.39
N GLU A 181 -22.71 -6.57 6.55
CA GLU A 181 -22.24 -5.64 5.52
C GLU A 181 -22.00 -6.42 4.23
N LEU A 182 -22.52 -5.90 3.13
CA LEU A 182 -22.28 -6.44 1.78
C LEU A 182 -21.75 -5.32 0.90
N GLY A 183 -20.73 -5.61 0.11
CA GLY A 183 -20.08 -4.63 -0.78
C GLY A 183 -19.82 -5.17 -2.16
N LEU A 184 -20.04 -4.32 -3.17
CA LEU A 184 -19.54 -4.46 -4.53
C LEU A 184 -18.59 -3.30 -4.76
N ASN A 185 -17.36 -3.57 -5.15
CA ASN A 185 -16.32 -2.56 -5.34
C ASN A 185 -15.59 -2.80 -6.66
N ASN A 186 -15.33 -1.73 -7.40
CA ASN A 186 -14.50 -1.70 -8.60
C ASN A 186 -13.54 -0.48 -8.60
N ASP A 187 -13.21 0.05 -7.42
CA ASP A 187 -12.40 1.26 -7.26
C ASP A 187 -10.93 1.06 -7.66
N ASP A 188 -10.42 -0.18 -7.60
CA ASP A 188 -9.07 -0.54 -8.05
C ASP A 188 -8.94 -0.56 -9.58
N SER A 189 -10.03 -0.34 -10.30
CA SER A 189 -10.00 -0.21 -11.75
C SER A 189 -9.28 1.05 -12.17
N SER A 190 -8.51 0.95 -13.24
CA SER A 190 -7.70 2.05 -13.75
C SER A 190 -7.52 2.00 -15.27
N ARG A 191 -7.33 3.18 -15.85
CA ARG A 191 -6.91 3.38 -17.24
C ARG A 191 -5.73 4.32 -17.20
N SER A 192 -4.63 3.93 -17.84
CA SER A 192 -3.42 4.76 -17.92
C SER A 192 -2.82 4.68 -19.32
N GLY A 193 -2.08 5.70 -19.70
CA GLY A 193 -1.38 5.70 -20.98
C GLY A 193 -0.46 6.92 -21.09
N ALA A 194 0.58 6.77 -21.89
CA ALA A 194 1.46 7.87 -22.26
C ALA A 194 2.13 7.58 -23.60
N GLY A 195 2.50 8.64 -24.31
CA GLY A 195 3.19 8.51 -25.59
C GLY A 195 4.17 9.64 -25.84
N GLY A 196 5.22 9.33 -26.59
CA GLY A 196 6.24 10.33 -26.90
C GLY A 196 7.57 9.76 -27.35
N PRO A 197 8.58 10.61 -27.48
CA PRO A 197 9.89 10.22 -27.94
C PRO A 197 10.71 9.45 -26.91
N THR A 198 11.50 8.52 -27.40
CA THR A 198 12.63 7.89 -26.70
C THR A 198 13.88 8.10 -27.56
N VAL A 199 14.96 8.55 -26.94
CA VAL A 199 16.26 8.78 -27.61
C VAL A 199 17.28 7.85 -26.99
N ILE A 200 17.99 7.12 -27.86
CA ILE A 200 19.10 6.25 -27.48
C ILE A 200 20.39 6.90 -27.99
N THR A 201 21.34 7.06 -27.08
CA THR A 201 22.69 7.54 -27.41
C THR A 201 23.74 6.50 -27.01
N ASN A 202 24.86 6.46 -27.75
CA ASN A 202 26.01 5.66 -27.37
C ASN A 202 26.78 6.29 -26.18
N GLY A 203 27.83 5.63 -25.69
CA GLY A 203 28.64 6.13 -24.57
C GLY A 203 29.37 7.46 -24.87
N ALA A 204 29.47 7.89 -26.15
CA ALA A 204 30.01 9.19 -26.56
C ALA A 204 28.93 10.29 -26.64
N GLY A 205 27.65 9.96 -26.41
CA GLY A 205 26.54 10.90 -26.49
C GLY A 205 25.94 11.07 -27.90
N GLU A 206 26.39 10.30 -28.88
CA GLU A 206 25.85 10.34 -30.24
C GLU A 206 24.52 9.56 -30.30
N VAL A 207 23.50 10.11 -30.96
CA VAL A 207 22.22 9.47 -31.17
C VAL A 207 22.35 8.29 -32.12
N ILE A 208 22.06 7.09 -31.62
CA ILE A 208 22.12 5.85 -32.40
C ILE A 208 20.73 5.29 -32.73
N GLU A 209 19.67 5.70 -32.01
CA GLU A 209 18.30 5.31 -32.33
C GLU A 209 17.32 6.34 -31.79
N ARG A 210 16.22 6.53 -32.52
CA ARG A 210 15.03 7.30 -32.07
C ARG A 210 13.82 6.42 -32.14
N ARG A 211 12.97 6.52 -31.07
CA ARG A 211 11.74 5.77 -30.96
C ARG A 211 10.58 6.71 -30.69
N LYS A 212 9.42 6.34 -31.16
CA LYS A 212 8.15 6.96 -30.78
C LYS A 212 7.26 5.84 -30.26
N ASP A 213 7.11 5.79 -28.94
CA ASP A 213 6.39 4.73 -28.26
C ASP A 213 5.09 5.28 -27.66
N ILE A 214 4.03 4.50 -27.74
CA ILE A 214 2.73 4.77 -27.11
C ILE A 214 2.34 3.52 -26.33
N TRP A 215 1.99 3.70 -25.08
CA TRP A 215 1.51 2.61 -24.24
C TRP A 215 0.19 2.97 -23.55
N ASN A 216 -0.58 1.96 -23.24
CA ASN A 216 -1.76 2.07 -22.40
C ASN A 216 -1.91 0.86 -21.49
N THR A 217 -2.68 1.04 -20.40
CA THR A 217 -3.11 -0.04 -19.51
C THR A 217 -4.60 0.03 -19.28
N HIS A 218 -5.23 -1.14 -19.28
CA HIS A 218 -6.60 -1.33 -18.89
C HIS A 218 -6.64 -2.30 -17.72
N GLN A 219 -7.18 -1.87 -16.58
CA GLN A 219 -7.39 -2.72 -15.43
C GLN A 219 -8.85 -2.60 -14.98
N ASP A 220 -9.55 -3.71 -14.84
CA ASP A 220 -10.82 -3.83 -14.16
C ASP A 220 -10.69 -4.83 -13.01
N SER A 221 -11.16 -4.45 -11.82
CA SER A 221 -10.88 -5.19 -10.57
C SER A 221 -12.15 -5.37 -9.72
N PRO A 222 -13.23 -5.97 -10.26
CA PRO A 222 -14.47 -6.16 -9.51
C PRO A 222 -14.24 -7.07 -8.30
N LYS A 223 -14.73 -6.62 -7.13
CA LYS A 223 -14.64 -7.30 -5.84
C LYS A 223 -16.03 -7.37 -5.19
N VAL A 224 -16.41 -8.54 -4.73
CA VAL A 224 -17.59 -8.77 -3.87
C VAL A 224 -17.08 -9.08 -2.48
N SER A 225 -17.70 -8.50 -1.45
CA SER A 225 -17.34 -8.75 -0.06
C SER A 225 -18.58 -8.86 0.83
N ALA A 226 -18.46 -9.66 1.87
CA ALA A 226 -19.45 -9.81 2.93
C ALA A 226 -18.78 -9.84 4.28
N ARG A 227 -19.37 -9.19 5.28
CA ARG A 227 -18.94 -9.24 6.68
C ARG A 227 -20.15 -9.44 7.59
N LEU A 228 -19.98 -10.29 8.57
CA LEU A 228 -20.93 -10.52 9.63
C LEU A 228 -20.26 -10.27 10.98
N THR A 229 -20.94 -9.57 11.87
CA THR A 229 -20.55 -9.41 13.27
C THR A 229 -21.66 -9.93 14.14
N TRP A 230 -21.34 -10.87 15.01
CA TRP A 230 -22.27 -11.39 16.00
C TRP A 230 -21.87 -10.88 17.39
N ASP A 231 -22.74 -10.06 17.94
CA ASP A 231 -22.58 -9.44 19.27
C ASP A 231 -23.80 -9.81 20.14
N PRO A 232 -23.73 -10.92 20.91
CA PRO A 232 -24.86 -11.44 21.68
C PRO A 232 -25.14 -10.67 22.98
N LYS A 233 -24.45 -9.55 23.21
CA LYS A 233 -24.37 -8.83 24.49
C LYS A 233 -23.66 -9.65 25.57
N GLY A 234 -22.56 -9.14 26.07
CA GLY A 234 -21.69 -9.78 27.04
C GLY A 234 -20.23 -9.73 26.59
N ASP A 235 -19.41 -10.67 27.07
CA ASP A 235 -17.96 -10.69 26.79
C ASP A 235 -17.60 -11.42 25.49
N SER A 236 -18.59 -11.79 24.68
CA SER A 236 -18.37 -12.56 23.46
C SER A 236 -18.68 -11.72 22.22
N ILE A 237 -17.79 -11.74 21.23
CA ILE A 237 -18.00 -11.14 19.91
C ILE A 237 -17.36 -12.03 18.86
N ALA A 238 -18.02 -12.18 17.70
CA ALA A 238 -17.48 -12.91 16.56
C ALA A 238 -17.58 -12.08 15.30
N HIS A 239 -16.55 -12.18 14.46
CA HIS A 239 -16.53 -11.60 13.14
C HIS A 239 -16.28 -12.69 12.10
N LEU A 240 -16.95 -12.60 10.97
CA LEU A 240 -16.73 -13.44 9.80
C LEU A 240 -16.66 -12.53 8.57
N GLY A 241 -15.61 -12.65 7.78
CA GLY A 241 -15.39 -11.92 6.56
C GLY A 241 -15.14 -12.86 5.38
N ALA A 242 -15.66 -12.50 4.22
CA ALA A 242 -15.39 -13.18 2.97
C ALA A 242 -15.31 -12.18 1.83
N HIS A 243 -14.38 -12.36 0.91
CA HIS A 243 -14.41 -11.65 -0.36
C HIS A 243 -13.95 -12.54 -1.50
N TYR A 244 -14.36 -12.14 -2.70
CA TYR A 244 -13.87 -12.66 -3.96
C TYR A 244 -13.60 -11.49 -4.92
N GLN A 245 -12.44 -11.50 -5.56
CA GLN A 245 -12.01 -10.47 -6.51
C GLN A 245 -11.51 -11.13 -7.80
N ARG A 246 -11.84 -10.51 -8.92
CA ARG A 246 -11.17 -10.75 -10.19
C ARG A 246 -10.46 -9.48 -10.62
N LYS A 247 -9.31 -9.66 -11.29
CA LYS A 247 -8.55 -8.57 -11.86
C LYS A 247 -8.22 -8.92 -13.30
N TYR A 248 -8.70 -8.10 -14.21
CA TYR A 248 -8.39 -8.15 -15.63
C TYR A 248 -7.43 -7.02 -15.94
N TYR A 249 -6.20 -7.36 -16.30
CA TYR A 249 -5.18 -6.37 -16.61
C TYR A 249 -4.60 -6.64 -17.99
N HIS A 250 -4.55 -5.58 -18.81
CA HIS A 250 -3.92 -5.55 -20.11
C HIS A 250 -2.95 -4.37 -20.19
N TYR A 251 -1.78 -4.59 -20.76
CA TYR A 251 -0.82 -3.57 -21.12
C TYR A 251 -0.45 -3.73 -22.59
N ASP A 252 -0.57 -2.66 -23.36
CA ASP A 252 -0.18 -2.57 -24.75
C ASP A 252 0.84 -1.46 -24.93
N GLU A 253 1.95 -1.73 -25.63
CA GLU A 253 2.89 -0.72 -26.10
C GLU A 253 3.19 -0.97 -27.56
N ASP A 254 3.06 0.08 -28.40
CA ASP A 254 3.47 0.11 -29.78
C ASP A 254 4.54 1.17 -29.98
N GLY A 255 5.67 0.79 -30.56
CA GLY A 255 6.82 1.64 -30.79
C GLY A 255 7.27 1.64 -32.26
N TYR A 256 7.55 2.82 -32.81
CA TYR A 256 8.19 2.97 -34.12
C TYR A 256 9.64 3.41 -33.92
N TRP A 257 10.58 2.58 -34.36
CA TRP A 257 11.99 2.69 -34.09
C TRP A 257 12.80 2.93 -35.35
N VAL A 258 13.63 3.97 -35.33
CA VAL A 258 14.49 4.40 -36.44
C VAL A 258 15.95 4.46 -35.98
N ALA A 259 16.84 3.77 -36.70
CA ALA A 259 18.27 3.77 -36.44
C ALA A 259 19.05 3.90 -37.75
N PRO A 260 20.14 4.70 -37.83
CA PRO A 260 20.94 4.83 -39.01
C PRO A 260 21.49 3.47 -39.50
N GLY A 261 21.29 3.17 -40.79
CA GLY A 261 21.80 1.95 -41.42
C GLY A 261 21.00 0.67 -41.11
N LEU A 262 19.89 0.75 -40.39
CA LEU A 262 18.97 -0.35 -40.17
C LEU A 262 17.60 -0.02 -40.77
N PRO A 263 16.80 -1.03 -41.19
CA PRO A 263 15.40 -0.81 -41.52
C PRO A 263 14.64 -0.22 -40.31
N ASP A 264 13.62 0.58 -40.60
CA ASP A 264 12.69 1.01 -39.59
C ASP A 264 11.95 -0.24 -39.00
N ARG A 265 11.61 -0.19 -37.72
CA ARG A 265 11.07 -1.34 -36.99
C ARG A 265 9.85 -0.92 -36.18
N ILE A 266 8.89 -1.83 -36.09
CA ILE A 266 7.76 -1.74 -35.16
C ILE A 266 8.03 -2.70 -34.01
N ARG A 267 8.00 -2.19 -32.79
CA ARG A 267 8.02 -3.00 -31.57
C ARG A 267 6.65 -3.04 -30.95
N THR A 268 6.20 -4.22 -30.61
CA THR A 268 4.95 -4.40 -29.85
C THR A 268 5.25 -5.10 -28.55
N ILE A 269 4.59 -4.66 -27.48
CA ILE A 269 4.50 -5.39 -26.21
C ILE A 269 3.03 -5.61 -25.90
N ARG A 270 2.68 -6.85 -25.56
CA ARG A 270 1.35 -7.22 -25.09
C ARG A 270 1.48 -7.98 -23.77
N GLU A 271 0.79 -7.52 -22.73
CA GLU A 271 0.81 -8.16 -21.43
C GLU A 271 -0.60 -8.36 -20.91
N THR A 272 -0.86 -9.54 -20.38
CA THR A 272 -2.15 -9.89 -19.78
C THR A 272 -1.98 -10.52 -18.42
N GLN A 273 -2.89 -10.18 -17.49
CA GLN A 273 -3.01 -10.79 -16.17
C GLN A 273 -4.50 -10.90 -15.81
N ASP A 274 -5.04 -12.10 -15.86
CA ASP A 274 -6.43 -12.38 -15.50
C ASP A 274 -6.46 -13.14 -14.17
N THR A 275 -6.24 -12.43 -13.08
CA THR A 275 -6.11 -13.04 -11.76
C THR A 275 -7.45 -13.11 -11.03
N TRP A 276 -7.57 -14.09 -10.14
CA TRP A 276 -8.62 -14.10 -9.15
C TRP A 276 -8.06 -14.45 -7.77
N ASN A 277 -8.72 -13.94 -6.74
CA ASN A 277 -8.42 -14.28 -5.37
C ASN A 277 -9.68 -14.34 -4.51
N TYR A 278 -9.61 -15.10 -3.43
CA TYR A 278 -10.58 -15.03 -2.34
C TYR A 278 -9.89 -15.06 -0.98
N GLU A 279 -10.53 -14.48 0.01
CA GLU A 279 -10.19 -14.60 1.42
C GLU A 279 -11.42 -14.95 2.24
N LEU A 280 -11.22 -15.87 3.18
CA LEU A 280 -12.13 -16.15 4.28
C LEU A 280 -11.37 -15.84 5.57
N SER A 281 -11.93 -14.98 6.40
CA SER A 281 -11.35 -14.60 7.69
C SER A 281 -12.41 -14.61 8.77
N GLY A 282 -12.01 -14.90 9.98
CA GLY A 282 -12.93 -14.83 11.12
C GLY A 282 -12.20 -14.81 12.44
N ASP A 283 -12.83 -14.22 13.42
CA ASP A 283 -12.38 -14.27 14.81
C ASP A 283 -13.54 -14.46 15.77
N TYR A 284 -13.22 -15.05 16.91
CA TYR A 284 -14.14 -15.19 18.05
C TYR A 284 -13.41 -14.85 19.33
N GLN A 285 -13.91 -13.84 20.04
CA GLN A 285 -13.42 -13.41 21.33
C GLN A 285 -14.45 -13.74 22.41
N PHE A 286 -13.99 -14.21 23.56
CA PHE A 286 -14.82 -14.49 24.70
C PHE A 286 -14.05 -14.39 26.02
N GLY A 287 -14.78 -14.19 27.13
CA GLY A 287 -14.20 -14.18 28.48
C GLY A 287 -13.66 -15.55 28.87
N LEU A 288 -12.45 -15.63 29.41
CA LEU A 288 -11.83 -16.84 29.93
C LEU A 288 -11.05 -16.51 31.20
N GLY A 289 -11.57 -16.95 32.35
CA GLY A 289 -10.97 -16.64 33.66
C GLY A 289 -10.89 -15.13 33.92
N PRO A 290 -9.73 -14.59 34.31
CA PRO A 290 -9.56 -13.15 34.53
C PRO A 290 -9.39 -12.33 33.28
N GLY A 291 -9.36 -12.96 32.09
CA GLY A 291 -9.02 -12.32 30.85
C GLY A 291 -9.97 -12.66 29.69
N LYS A 292 -9.52 -12.37 28.49
CA LYS A 292 -10.24 -12.64 27.25
C LYS A 292 -9.37 -13.46 26.30
N LEU A 293 -9.96 -14.47 25.68
CA LEU A 293 -9.34 -15.26 24.63
C LEU A 293 -9.95 -14.86 23.29
N LYS A 294 -9.08 -14.54 22.32
CA LYS A 294 -9.46 -14.31 20.93
C LYS A 294 -8.80 -15.38 20.06
N LEU A 295 -9.59 -16.06 19.25
CA LEU A 295 -9.14 -17.03 18.25
C LEU A 295 -9.38 -16.43 16.87
N ILE A 296 -8.39 -16.50 16.00
CA ILE A 296 -8.40 -15.90 14.66
C ILE A 296 -8.04 -16.97 13.64
N GLY A 297 -8.77 -17.01 12.52
CA GLY A 297 -8.50 -17.88 11.39
C GLY A 297 -8.56 -17.09 10.08
N LEU A 298 -7.65 -17.40 9.16
CA LEU A 298 -7.63 -16.82 7.82
C LEU A 298 -7.22 -17.87 6.78
N ARG A 299 -7.93 -17.88 5.65
CA ARG A 299 -7.53 -18.61 4.44
C ARG A 299 -7.62 -17.66 3.25
N ARG A 300 -6.51 -17.49 2.53
CA ARG A 300 -6.41 -16.74 1.28
C ARG A 300 -5.84 -17.62 0.18
N VAL A 301 -6.39 -17.47 -1.02
CA VAL A 301 -5.91 -18.14 -2.24
C VAL A 301 -5.97 -17.16 -3.39
N SER A 302 -4.95 -17.17 -4.25
CA SER A 302 -4.95 -16.47 -5.52
C SER A 302 -4.42 -17.36 -6.65
N HIS A 303 -4.98 -17.15 -7.84
CA HIS A 303 -4.53 -17.73 -9.09
C HIS A 303 -4.07 -16.60 -10.00
N GLU A 304 -2.82 -16.61 -10.42
CA GLU A 304 -2.12 -15.46 -10.99
C GLU A 304 -1.50 -15.81 -12.36
N PRO A 305 -2.30 -15.98 -13.43
CA PRO A 305 -1.77 -16.10 -14.77
C PRO A 305 -1.19 -14.77 -15.25
N TYR A 306 -0.06 -14.85 -15.91
CA TYR A 306 0.67 -13.74 -16.50
C TYR A 306 1.23 -14.15 -17.85
N THR A 307 1.07 -13.30 -18.86
CA THR A 307 1.72 -13.49 -20.16
C THR A 307 2.27 -12.15 -20.63
N GLN A 308 3.52 -12.12 -21.09
CA GLN A 308 4.11 -10.98 -21.78
C GLN A 308 4.71 -11.44 -23.07
N GLU A 309 4.36 -10.74 -24.15
CA GLU A 309 4.87 -10.96 -25.50
C GLU A 309 5.54 -9.69 -26.02
N VAL A 310 6.73 -9.83 -26.58
CA VAL A 310 7.48 -8.73 -27.20
C VAL A 310 7.89 -9.15 -28.60
N VAL A 311 7.50 -8.37 -29.60
CA VAL A 311 7.88 -8.60 -31.00
C VAL A 311 8.52 -7.34 -31.57
N LEU A 312 9.59 -7.50 -32.32
CA LEU A 312 10.27 -6.47 -33.09
C LEU A 312 10.25 -6.89 -34.57
N ALA A 313 9.45 -6.18 -35.36
CA ALA A 313 9.23 -6.47 -36.77
C ALA A 313 9.81 -5.35 -37.66
N PRO A 314 10.77 -5.64 -38.57
CA PRO A 314 11.23 -4.68 -39.58
C PRO A 314 10.10 -4.33 -40.54
N VAL A 315 10.01 -3.02 -40.93
CA VAL A 315 8.99 -2.51 -41.85
C VAL A 315 9.21 -2.97 -43.32
N ASP A 316 10.45 -3.34 -43.66
CA ASP A 316 10.81 -3.83 -45.00
C ASP A 316 10.34 -5.28 -45.27
N GLY A 317 9.72 -5.92 -44.31
CA GLY A 317 9.21 -7.30 -44.42
C GLY A 317 10.25 -8.37 -44.16
N SER A 318 11.47 -8.00 -43.71
CA SER A 318 12.41 -8.98 -43.17
C SER A 318 11.90 -9.64 -41.89
N ALA A 319 12.49 -10.78 -41.53
CA ALA A 319 11.98 -11.63 -40.45
C ALA A 319 11.87 -10.87 -39.11
N ALA A 320 10.74 -10.99 -38.46
CA ALA A 320 10.52 -10.48 -37.10
C ALA A 320 11.25 -11.36 -36.08
N VAL A 321 11.62 -10.75 -34.97
CA VAL A 321 12.13 -11.46 -33.78
C VAL A 321 11.24 -11.14 -32.59
N GLY A 322 11.11 -12.07 -31.65
CA GLY A 322 10.29 -11.83 -30.48
C GLY A 322 10.37 -12.98 -29.48
N ASP A 323 9.93 -12.68 -28.29
CA ASP A 323 9.85 -13.64 -27.20
C ASP A 323 8.47 -13.54 -26.50
N ARG A 324 8.02 -14.66 -25.93
CA ARG A 324 6.86 -14.73 -25.07
C ARG A 324 7.24 -15.40 -23.76
N PHE A 325 6.92 -14.76 -22.66
CA PHE A 325 7.03 -15.36 -21.33
C PHE A 325 5.64 -15.55 -20.76
N SER A 326 5.32 -16.74 -20.29
CA SER A 326 4.08 -17.05 -19.57
C SER A 326 4.40 -17.63 -18.20
N GLN A 327 3.56 -17.31 -17.22
CA GLN A 327 3.67 -17.75 -15.85
C GLN A 327 2.26 -17.97 -15.29
N VAL A 328 2.07 -19.05 -14.55
CA VAL A 328 0.85 -19.29 -13.76
C VAL A 328 1.28 -19.66 -12.36
N GLY A 329 0.92 -18.81 -11.39
CA GLY A 329 1.17 -19.02 -9.98
C GLY A 329 -0.11 -19.27 -9.20
N ASP A 330 -0.16 -20.34 -8.42
CA ASP A 330 -1.19 -20.60 -7.42
C ASP A 330 -0.60 -20.33 -6.04
N VAL A 331 -1.12 -19.25 -5.38
CA VAL A 331 -0.62 -18.79 -4.07
C VAL A 331 -1.64 -19.11 -3.00
N GLY A 332 -1.20 -19.66 -1.88
CA GLY A 332 -2.05 -19.97 -0.73
C GLY A 332 -1.47 -19.47 0.57
N GLU A 333 -2.34 -18.96 1.46
CA GLU A 333 -1.99 -18.63 2.84
C GLU A 333 -3.07 -19.13 3.79
N THR A 334 -2.66 -19.84 4.85
CA THR A 334 -3.57 -20.23 5.94
C THR A 334 -2.95 -19.81 7.25
N ILE A 335 -3.70 -19.10 8.10
CA ILE A 335 -3.23 -18.64 9.41
C ILE A 335 -4.24 -19.05 10.48
N GLY A 336 -3.70 -19.56 11.58
CA GLY A 336 -4.42 -19.74 12.84
C GLY A 336 -3.66 -19.01 13.95
N ARG A 337 -4.36 -18.16 14.73
CA ARG A 337 -3.78 -17.38 15.81
C ARG A 337 -4.68 -17.41 17.05
N GLY A 338 -4.06 -17.52 18.23
CA GLY A 338 -4.72 -17.35 19.52
C GLY A 338 -4.04 -16.22 20.28
N GLU A 339 -4.86 -15.37 20.93
CA GLU A 339 -4.44 -14.24 21.76
C GLU A 339 -5.17 -14.32 23.10
N TYR A 340 -4.43 -14.38 24.21
CA TYR A 340 -5.03 -14.32 25.53
C TYR A 340 -4.54 -13.08 26.27
N GLN A 341 -5.48 -12.21 26.64
CA GLN A 341 -5.23 -10.93 27.31
C GLN A 341 -5.78 -11.01 28.74
N TRP A 342 -4.98 -10.51 29.72
CA TRP A 342 -5.41 -10.44 31.11
C TRP A 342 -4.72 -9.30 31.86
N PRO A 343 -5.40 -8.63 32.80
CA PRO A 343 -4.80 -7.65 33.71
C PRO A 343 -4.00 -8.36 34.79
N MET A 344 -2.76 -7.94 35.05
CA MET A 344 -1.91 -8.44 36.12
C MET A 344 -0.82 -7.43 36.48
N LEU A 345 -0.51 -7.29 37.79
CA LEU A 345 0.56 -6.41 38.32
C LEU A 345 0.39 -4.92 37.93
N GLY A 346 -0.85 -4.47 37.79
CA GLY A 346 -1.18 -3.09 37.42
C GLY A 346 -0.84 -2.72 35.97
N GLY A 347 -0.85 -3.69 35.09
CA GLY A 347 -0.70 -3.54 33.67
C GLY A 347 -1.43 -4.67 32.92
N ASP A 348 -1.41 -4.59 31.61
CA ASP A 348 -2.09 -5.50 30.69
C ASP A 348 -1.08 -6.44 30.03
N TRP A 349 -1.36 -7.71 30.13
CA TRP A 349 -0.56 -8.79 29.58
C TRP A 349 -1.28 -9.44 28.40
N GLU A 350 -0.52 -9.83 27.39
CA GLU A 350 -1.00 -10.68 26.31
C GLU A 350 0.03 -11.75 26.00
N ILE A 351 -0.43 -12.99 25.86
CA ILE A 351 0.32 -14.05 25.19
C ILE A 351 -0.38 -14.40 23.90
N SER A 352 0.39 -14.53 22.83
CA SER A 352 -0.16 -14.95 21.54
C SER A 352 0.70 -16.01 20.87
N GLY A 353 0.03 -16.90 20.14
CA GLY A 353 0.65 -17.93 19.31
C GLY A 353 0.02 -17.95 17.92
N GLU A 354 0.84 -18.10 16.90
CA GLU A 354 0.42 -18.11 15.50
C GLU A 354 1.07 -19.28 14.76
N ALA A 355 0.29 -19.95 13.90
CA ALA A 355 0.78 -20.87 12.89
C ALA A 355 0.32 -20.36 11.53
N ALA A 356 1.26 -20.22 10.57
CA ALA A 356 0.99 -19.77 9.23
C ALA A 356 1.65 -20.71 8.20
N PHE A 357 0.87 -21.06 7.18
CA PHE A 357 1.27 -21.95 6.09
C PHE A 357 1.09 -21.19 4.79
N ASN A 358 2.21 -20.92 4.11
CA ASN A 358 2.26 -20.19 2.85
C ASN A 358 2.73 -21.13 1.74
N THR A 359 2.12 -21.04 0.57
CA THR A 359 2.47 -21.87 -0.59
C THR A 359 2.47 -21.05 -1.87
N LEU A 360 3.36 -21.38 -2.79
CA LEU A 360 3.35 -21.02 -4.19
C LEU A 360 3.62 -22.27 -5.01
N ASP A 361 2.72 -22.57 -5.93
CA ASP A 361 2.97 -23.51 -7.04
C ASP A 361 3.03 -22.69 -8.33
N ASN A 362 4.15 -22.79 -9.06
CA ASN A 362 4.39 -21.94 -10.24
C ASN A 362 4.84 -22.75 -11.45
N VAL A 363 4.25 -22.45 -12.59
CA VAL A 363 4.66 -22.95 -13.89
C VAL A 363 4.99 -21.77 -14.79
N SER A 364 6.25 -21.70 -15.25
CA SER A 364 6.71 -20.67 -16.19
C SER A 364 7.20 -21.29 -17.48
N ARG A 365 6.94 -20.64 -18.60
CA ARG A 365 7.38 -21.04 -19.93
C ARG A 365 7.93 -19.86 -20.69
N LEU A 366 8.97 -20.11 -21.48
CA LEU A 366 9.58 -19.14 -22.39
C LEU A 366 9.44 -19.64 -23.82
N TYR A 367 9.19 -18.73 -24.74
CA TYR A 367 9.05 -19.03 -26.16
C TYR A 367 9.84 -18.01 -26.97
N SER A 368 10.41 -18.45 -28.08
CA SER A 368 11.00 -17.60 -29.11
C SER A 368 10.17 -17.63 -30.39
N LEU A 369 10.13 -16.51 -31.12
CA LEU A 369 9.42 -16.40 -32.38
C LEU A 369 10.24 -17.07 -33.51
N ASP A 370 9.73 -18.13 -34.12
CA ASP A 370 10.34 -18.72 -35.29
C ASP A 370 10.20 -17.77 -36.50
N PRO A 371 11.32 -17.28 -37.06
CA PRO A 371 11.28 -16.32 -38.14
C PRO A 371 10.73 -16.86 -39.47
N LEU A 372 10.60 -18.18 -39.61
CA LEU A 372 10.11 -18.82 -40.86
C LEU A 372 8.60 -19.08 -40.80
N SER A 373 8.11 -19.60 -39.69
CA SER A 373 6.69 -19.92 -39.52
C SER A 373 5.89 -18.74 -38.96
N GLY A 374 6.53 -17.86 -38.19
CA GLY A 374 5.85 -16.81 -37.44
C GLY A 374 5.16 -17.30 -36.14
N ASP A 375 5.42 -18.55 -35.75
CA ASP A 375 4.87 -19.13 -34.54
C ASP A 375 5.84 -19.01 -33.36
N PHE A 376 5.33 -18.98 -32.14
CA PHE A 376 6.12 -19.03 -30.92
C PHE A 376 6.43 -20.46 -30.55
N VAL A 377 7.71 -20.81 -30.55
CA VAL A 377 8.25 -22.12 -30.21
C VAL A 377 8.77 -22.10 -28.77
N GLU A 378 8.37 -23.09 -27.98
CA GLU A 378 8.75 -23.18 -26.57
C GLU A 378 10.26 -23.48 -26.42
N GLU A 379 10.92 -22.68 -25.57
CA GLU A 379 12.31 -22.83 -25.19
C GLU A 379 12.44 -23.45 -23.79
N PRO A 380 13.49 -24.25 -23.53
CA PRO A 380 13.68 -24.83 -22.20
C PRO A 380 13.85 -23.74 -21.12
N PHE A 381 12.96 -23.71 -20.13
CA PHE A 381 12.99 -22.79 -19.01
C PHE A 381 12.69 -23.49 -17.67
N PRO A 382 13.44 -24.55 -17.33
CA PRO A 382 13.09 -25.41 -16.18
C PRO A 382 13.25 -24.72 -14.82
N GLU A 383 14.16 -23.76 -14.66
CA GLU A 383 14.37 -23.03 -13.40
C GLU A 383 13.23 -22.04 -13.09
N GLY A 384 12.37 -21.74 -14.05
CA GLY A 384 11.21 -20.87 -13.87
C GLY A 384 10.02 -21.55 -13.19
N SER A 385 10.01 -22.90 -13.10
CA SER A 385 8.89 -23.67 -12.56
C SER A 385 9.29 -24.39 -11.26
N GLY A 386 8.34 -24.46 -10.32
CA GLY A 386 8.52 -25.14 -9.04
C GLY A 386 7.58 -24.63 -7.97
N GLY A 387 7.62 -25.28 -6.82
CA GLY A 387 6.86 -24.90 -5.64
C GLY A 387 7.76 -24.29 -4.56
N VAL A 388 7.20 -23.38 -3.78
CA VAL A 388 7.81 -22.83 -2.57
C VAL A 388 6.76 -22.88 -1.46
N SER A 389 7.12 -23.44 -0.32
CA SER A 389 6.25 -23.42 0.86
C SER A 389 6.99 -22.93 2.10
N GLU A 390 6.24 -22.33 3.01
CA GLU A 390 6.75 -21.92 4.31
C GLU A 390 5.78 -22.33 5.41
N ASP A 391 6.28 -23.13 6.35
CA ASP A 391 5.63 -23.44 7.62
C ASP A 391 6.24 -22.55 8.69
N ARG A 392 5.42 -21.69 9.33
CA ARG A 392 5.86 -20.70 10.30
C ARG A 392 5.07 -20.75 11.59
N TYR A 393 5.79 -20.69 12.68
CA TYR A 393 5.24 -20.65 14.04
C TYR A 393 5.82 -19.46 14.79
N GLU A 394 4.98 -18.70 15.44
CA GLU A 394 5.36 -17.51 16.23
C GLU A 394 4.75 -17.58 17.63
N ALA A 395 5.51 -17.18 18.64
CA ALA A 395 5.01 -16.97 19.98
C ALA A 395 5.51 -15.63 20.52
N MET A 396 4.60 -14.82 21.08
CA MET A 396 4.88 -13.50 21.61
C MET A 396 4.29 -13.32 23.00
N LEU A 397 4.98 -12.56 23.83
CA LEU A 397 4.51 -12.09 25.14
C LEU A 397 4.61 -10.58 25.15
N SER A 398 3.52 -9.93 25.54
CA SER A 398 3.45 -8.47 25.64
C SER A 398 3.04 -8.04 27.02
N PHE A 399 3.56 -6.90 27.45
CA PHE A 399 3.21 -6.22 28.67
C PHE A 399 3.09 -4.72 28.43
N GLY A 400 1.97 -4.11 28.79
CA GLY A 400 1.70 -2.68 28.72
C GLY A 400 1.32 -2.11 30.06
N ARG A 401 1.76 -0.88 30.36
CA ARG A 401 1.41 -0.19 31.60
C ARG A 401 1.54 1.33 31.49
N LYS A 402 0.60 2.05 32.10
CA LYS A 402 0.78 3.47 32.44
C LYS A 402 1.70 3.59 33.66
N LEU A 403 2.83 4.28 33.49
CA LEU A 403 3.77 4.59 34.59
C LEU A 403 3.31 5.80 35.39
N THR A 404 2.74 6.78 34.70
CA THR A 404 2.10 7.98 35.24
C THR A 404 0.91 8.35 34.34
N ASP A 405 0.15 9.37 34.70
CA ASP A 405 -0.95 9.90 33.88
C ASP A 405 -0.47 10.42 32.50
N ARG A 406 0.86 10.62 32.36
CA ARG A 406 1.49 11.22 31.15
C ARG A 406 2.52 10.33 30.46
N LEU A 407 2.83 9.18 31.04
CA LEU A 407 3.88 8.29 30.54
C LEU A 407 3.38 6.86 30.55
N SER A 408 3.33 6.24 29.39
CA SER A 408 3.02 4.83 29.20
C SER A 408 4.16 4.10 28.49
N PHE A 409 4.24 2.80 28.69
CA PHE A 409 5.15 1.95 27.93
C PHE A 409 4.49 0.62 27.57
N GLN A 410 5.00 0.01 26.51
CA GLN A 410 4.63 -1.33 26.11
C GLN A 410 5.90 -2.08 25.67
N LEU A 411 6.05 -3.29 26.16
CA LEU A 411 7.14 -4.20 25.83
C LEU A 411 6.56 -5.48 25.23
N THR A 412 7.08 -5.89 24.08
CA THR A 412 6.72 -7.16 23.43
C THR A 412 7.99 -7.93 23.12
N GLY A 413 8.03 -9.20 23.41
CA GLY A 413 9.15 -10.08 23.10
C GLY A 413 8.70 -11.49 22.72
N GLY A 414 9.44 -12.12 21.83
CA GLY A 414 9.14 -13.46 21.37
C GLY A 414 10.05 -13.89 20.23
N ALA A 415 9.63 -14.91 19.50
CA ALA A 415 10.38 -15.42 18.37
C ALA A 415 9.46 -16.11 17.37
N GLU A 416 9.96 -16.22 16.13
CA GLU A 416 9.38 -17.09 15.12
C GLU A 416 10.37 -18.20 14.72
N HIS A 417 9.82 -19.33 14.39
CA HIS A 417 10.50 -20.42 13.69
C HIS A 417 9.81 -20.63 12.36
N SER A 418 10.57 -20.65 11.25
CA SER A 418 10.02 -20.96 9.94
C SER A 418 10.88 -21.98 9.22
N THR A 419 10.22 -22.85 8.45
CA THR A 419 10.84 -23.80 7.53
C THR A 419 10.37 -23.45 6.12
N LEU A 420 11.33 -23.13 5.26
CA LEU A 420 11.14 -22.88 3.84
C LEU A 420 11.55 -24.11 3.06
N THR A 421 10.65 -24.62 2.22
CA THR A 421 10.88 -25.76 1.35
C THR A 421 10.66 -25.34 -0.10
N GLN A 422 11.66 -25.51 -0.94
CA GLN A 422 11.56 -25.32 -2.38
C GLN A 422 11.56 -26.67 -3.08
N THR A 423 10.68 -26.84 -4.06
CA THR A 423 10.62 -28.02 -4.95
C THR A 423 11.04 -27.63 -6.38
N GLY A 424 11.24 -28.60 -7.26
CA GLY A 424 11.74 -28.39 -8.61
C GLY A 424 13.22 -28.74 -8.75
N MET A 425 13.91 -28.18 -9.77
CA MET A 425 15.29 -28.56 -10.11
C MET A 425 16.32 -28.19 -9.03
N SER A 426 16.05 -27.17 -8.23
CA SER A 426 16.96 -26.65 -7.19
C SER A 426 16.34 -26.78 -5.79
N GLY A 427 15.61 -27.87 -5.55
CA GLY A 427 14.91 -28.10 -4.28
C GLY A 427 15.85 -28.00 -3.06
N LEU A 428 15.44 -27.19 -2.08
CA LEU A 428 16.20 -26.95 -0.85
C LEU A 428 15.23 -26.69 0.31
N GLU A 429 15.52 -27.30 1.46
CA GLU A 429 14.81 -27.04 2.71
C GLU A 429 15.72 -26.33 3.70
N ARG A 430 15.22 -25.25 4.33
CA ARG A 430 15.95 -24.47 5.33
C ARG A 430 15.04 -23.99 6.43
N SER A 431 15.55 -24.02 7.65
CA SER A 431 14.84 -23.51 8.82
C SER A 431 15.54 -22.28 9.41
N PHE A 432 14.74 -21.37 9.93
CA PHE A 432 15.19 -20.13 10.55
C PHE A 432 14.54 -19.96 11.92
N PHE A 433 15.35 -19.53 12.89
CA PHE A 433 14.85 -19.07 14.18
C PHE A 433 15.17 -17.58 14.32
N ARG A 434 14.16 -16.76 14.55
CA ARG A 434 14.27 -15.31 14.51
C ARG A 434 13.63 -14.68 15.75
N PRO A 435 14.40 -14.09 16.69
CA PRO A 435 13.84 -13.32 17.78
C PRO A 435 13.21 -12.02 17.25
N LYS A 436 12.06 -11.66 17.84
CA LYS A 436 11.26 -10.47 17.50
C LYS A 436 10.88 -9.74 18.78
N GLY A 437 10.56 -8.47 18.66
CA GLY A 437 10.09 -7.70 19.79
C GLY A 437 10.01 -6.22 19.52
N SER A 438 9.40 -5.50 20.46
CA SER A 438 9.33 -4.04 20.42
C SER A 438 9.26 -3.45 21.80
N LEU A 439 9.80 -2.25 21.95
CA LEU A 439 9.60 -1.35 23.08
C LEU A 439 8.95 -0.08 22.53
N THR A 440 7.84 0.33 23.11
CA THR A 440 7.19 1.62 22.84
C THR A 440 7.13 2.42 24.13
N LEU A 441 7.51 3.69 24.06
CA LEU A 441 7.34 4.68 25.10
C LEU A 441 6.49 5.81 24.55
N SER A 442 5.46 6.23 25.27
CA SER A 442 4.64 7.37 24.90
C SER A 442 4.57 8.35 26.07
N TRP A 443 4.75 9.63 25.76
CA TRP A 443 4.79 10.70 26.74
C TRP A 443 3.99 11.90 26.26
N THR A 444 3.05 12.35 27.08
CA THR A 444 2.24 13.56 26.87
C THR A 444 2.66 14.61 27.90
N PRO A 445 3.76 15.38 27.63
CA PRO A 445 4.30 16.36 28.59
C PRO A 445 3.29 17.43 29.00
N GLU A 446 2.48 17.86 28.04
CA GLU A 446 1.40 18.84 28.22
C GLU A 446 0.26 18.57 27.25
N GLN A 447 -0.91 19.15 27.48
CA GLN A 447 -2.06 18.98 26.63
C GLN A 447 -1.78 19.47 25.19
N GLY A 448 -2.00 18.61 24.21
CA GLY A 448 -1.76 18.89 22.80
C GLY A 448 -0.34 18.62 22.33
N VAL A 449 0.53 18.02 23.15
CA VAL A 449 1.84 17.53 22.75
C VAL A 449 1.96 16.04 23.09
N ASP A 450 2.07 15.19 22.07
CA ASP A 450 2.22 13.74 22.20
C ASP A 450 3.54 13.31 21.57
N LEU A 451 4.38 12.63 22.34
CA LEU A 451 5.68 12.12 21.91
C LEU A 451 5.69 10.60 22.04
N SER A 452 6.19 9.91 21.04
CA SER A 452 6.32 8.46 21.03
C SER A 452 7.70 8.04 20.51
N LEU A 453 8.32 7.07 21.20
CA LEU A 453 9.54 6.39 20.76
C LEU A 453 9.23 4.90 20.67
N LYS A 454 9.49 4.31 19.49
CA LYS A 454 9.34 2.88 19.26
C LYS A 454 10.63 2.28 18.74
N ILE A 455 11.06 1.21 19.36
CA ILE A 455 12.18 0.38 18.91
C ILE A 455 11.61 -0.99 18.61
N LYS A 456 11.79 -1.50 17.38
CA LYS A 456 11.21 -2.75 16.94
C LYS A 456 12.22 -3.61 16.19
N ARG A 457 12.29 -4.90 16.53
CA ARG A 457 12.94 -5.91 15.71
C ARG A 457 11.89 -6.72 14.97
N ARG A 458 11.96 -6.74 13.64
CA ARG A 458 11.01 -7.47 12.79
C ARG A 458 11.69 -8.31 11.71
N VAL A 459 10.95 -9.27 11.19
CA VAL A 459 11.31 -10.12 10.05
C VAL A 459 10.35 -9.79 8.91
N ARG A 460 10.88 -9.63 7.69
CA ARG A 460 10.08 -9.35 6.49
C ARG A 460 9.63 -10.64 5.80
N GLN A 461 8.50 -10.55 5.10
CA GLN A 461 8.04 -11.60 4.20
C GLN A 461 8.91 -11.64 2.94
N LEU A 462 9.25 -12.85 2.48
CA LEU A 462 9.86 -13.05 1.17
C LEU A 462 8.79 -13.11 0.08
N ASP A 463 9.11 -12.63 -1.10
CA ASP A 463 8.34 -12.94 -2.31
C ASP A 463 8.78 -14.31 -2.80
N PHE A 464 7.85 -15.26 -2.86
CA PHE A 464 8.18 -16.64 -3.26
C PHE A 464 8.55 -16.75 -4.73
N TYR A 465 8.14 -15.81 -5.57
CA TYR A 465 8.58 -15.75 -6.96
C TYR A 465 10.07 -15.45 -7.11
N ASP A 466 10.71 -14.82 -6.12
CA ASP A 466 12.15 -14.53 -6.14
C ASP A 466 13.05 -15.77 -6.04
N PHE A 467 12.48 -16.91 -5.63
CA PHE A 467 13.18 -18.18 -5.62
C PHE A 467 13.31 -18.81 -7.01
N LEU A 468 12.50 -18.35 -7.98
CA LEU A 468 12.37 -18.93 -9.30
C LEU A 468 12.96 -18.01 -10.36
N ALA A 469 13.45 -18.59 -11.46
CA ALA A 469 13.92 -17.81 -12.59
C ALA A 469 12.75 -17.06 -13.26
N ARG A 470 13.02 -15.85 -13.75
CA ARG A 470 12.03 -15.00 -14.39
C ARG A 470 12.62 -14.16 -15.52
N ALA A 471 11.91 -14.06 -16.64
CA ALA A 471 12.24 -13.20 -17.75
C ALA A 471 11.44 -11.88 -17.72
N PHE A 472 12.10 -10.76 -18.00
CA PHE A 472 11.53 -9.41 -18.12
C PHE A 472 11.73 -8.91 -19.55
N LEU A 473 10.93 -9.43 -20.46
CA LEU A 473 11.10 -9.24 -21.91
C LEU A 473 11.06 -7.77 -22.34
N GLY A 474 10.23 -6.97 -21.69
CA GLY A 474 10.10 -5.54 -21.98
C GLY A 474 11.41 -4.76 -21.87
N ASP A 475 12.26 -5.13 -20.92
CA ASP A 475 13.58 -4.50 -20.67
C ASP A 475 14.75 -5.35 -21.16
N GLY A 476 14.50 -6.60 -21.61
CA GLY A 476 15.54 -7.54 -22.03
C GLY A 476 16.40 -8.05 -20.85
N ASN A 477 15.81 -8.13 -19.64
CA ASN A 477 16.46 -8.58 -18.43
C ASN A 477 15.92 -9.94 -17.97
N ASN A 478 16.72 -10.66 -17.19
CA ASN A 478 16.26 -11.87 -16.50
C ASN A 478 16.84 -11.94 -15.08
N ASN A 479 16.17 -12.69 -14.22
CA ASN A 479 16.68 -13.12 -12.94
C ASN A 479 16.81 -14.65 -12.98
N SER A 480 17.94 -15.16 -12.51
CA SER A 480 18.08 -16.59 -12.19
C SER A 480 17.25 -16.94 -10.95
N GLY A 481 16.92 -18.20 -10.74
CA GLY A 481 16.38 -18.64 -9.45
C GLY A 481 17.42 -18.49 -8.35
N ASN A 482 16.98 -18.18 -7.13
CA ASN A 482 17.87 -18.09 -5.96
C ASN A 482 17.27 -18.79 -4.75
N ASN A 483 17.70 -20.04 -4.52
CA ASN A 483 17.28 -20.85 -3.38
C ASN A 483 17.99 -20.49 -2.07
N GLU A 484 18.96 -19.57 -2.09
CA GLU A 484 19.70 -19.09 -0.92
C GLU A 484 19.04 -17.89 -0.22
N LEU A 485 17.91 -17.41 -0.72
CA LEU A 485 17.18 -16.29 -0.12
C LEU A 485 16.80 -16.54 1.33
N ARG A 486 16.99 -15.52 2.17
CA ARG A 486 16.68 -15.53 3.61
C ARG A 486 15.72 -14.40 3.93
N PRO A 487 14.80 -14.58 4.90
CA PRO A 487 13.98 -13.49 5.39
C PRO A 487 14.85 -12.35 5.95
N GLN A 488 14.68 -11.15 5.41
CA GLN A 488 15.34 -9.95 5.91
C GLN A 488 14.92 -9.66 7.34
N GLN A 489 15.86 -9.25 8.18
CA GLN A 489 15.61 -8.76 9.53
C GLN A 489 15.99 -7.29 9.63
N GLU A 490 15.31 -6.55 10.50
CA GLU A 490 15.66 -5.16 10.73
C GLU A 490 15.39 -4.72 12.16
N TRP A 491 16.26 -3.86 12.68
CA TRP A 491 15.96 -2.98 13.76
C TRP A 491 15.41 -1.67 13.22
N ARG A 492 14.28 -1.25 13.76
CA ARG A 492 13.62 -0.01 13.38
C ARG A 492 13.43 0.86 14.61
N TYR A 493 13.89 2.09 14.53
CA TYR A 493 13.79 3.12 15.56
C TYR A 493 12.89 4.22 15.00
N GLU A 494 11.81 4.51 15.69
CA GLU A 494 10.82 5.50 15.27
C GLU A 494 10.59 6.48 16.40
N PHE A 495 10.75 7.76 16.11
CA PHE A 495 10.30 8.86 16.96
C PHE A 495 9.14 9.56 16.26
N GLU A 496 8.05 9.81 16.97
CA GLU A 496 6.91 10.57 16.49
C GLU A 496 6.57 11.65 17.52
N GLY A 497 6.46 12.90 17.08
CA GLY A 497 5.99 14.03 17.87
C GLY A 497 4.79 14.69 17.18
N ASN A 498 3.66 14.78 17.88
CA ASN A 498 2.47 15.47 17.44
C ASN A 498 2.25 16.71 18.31
N MET A 499 1.97 17.84 17.70
CA MET A 499 1.72 19.09 18.41
C MET A 499 0.47 19.79 17.88
N SER A 500 -0.47 20.05 18.76
CA SER A 500 -1.64 20.87 18.47
C SER A 500 -1.24 22.37 18.44
N LEU A 501 -1.63 23.06 17.40
CA LEU A 501 -1.47 24.51 17.25
C LEU A 501 -2.78 25.24 17.63
N GLY A 502 -3.66 24.57 18.37
CA GLY A 502 -4.97 25.06 18.75
C GLY A 502 -5.84 25.34 17.53
N LYS A 503 -6.41 26.53 17.44
CA LYS A 503 -7.28 26.92 16.30
C LYS A 503 -6.54 26.98 14.95
N TRP A 504 -5.22 26.99 14.95
CA TRP A 504 -4.41 27.01 13.73
C TRP A 504 -4.20 25.62 13.13
N GLY A 505 -4.52 24.54 13.87
CA GLY A 505 -4.38 23.17 13.38
C GLY A 505 -3.37 22.36 14.17
N SER A 506 -2.47 21.66 13.49
CA SER A 506 -1.51 20.74 14.10
C SER A 506 -0.29 20.51 13.22
N THR A 507 0.78 20.02 13.84
CA THR A 507 1.98 19.56 13.14
C THR A 507 2.43 18.23 13.70
N LYS A 508 3.06 17.42 12.85
CA LYS A 508 3.63 16.12 13.17
C LYS A 508 5.06 16.04 12.64
N VAL A 509 5.96 15.53 13.44
CA VAL A 509 7.34 15.20 13.06
C VAL A 509 7.55 13.72 13.29
N GLN A 510 8.09 13.03 12.31
CA GLN A 510 8.45 11.62 12.41
C GLN A 510 9.90 11.42 11.97
N LEU A 511 10.70 10.77 12.81
CA LEU A 511 12.07 10.38 12.51
C LEU A 511 12.15 8.87 12.53
N VAL A 512 12.75 8.29 11.51
CA VAL A 512 12.88 6.84 11.36
C VAL A 512 14.33 6.51 11.05
N TYR A 513 14.86 5.47 11.71
CA TYR A 513 16.13 4.84 11.37
C TYR A 513 15.95 3.34 11.28
N VAL A 514 16.46 2.74 10.21
CA VAL A 514 16.41 1.31 9.94
C VAL A 514 17.83 0.76 9.79
N ASP A 515 18.15 -0.28 10.54
CA ASP A 515 19.36 -1.11 10.36
C ASP A 515 18.92 -2.51 9.95
N ALA A 516 19.21 -2.87 8.69
CA ALA A 516 18.76 -4.11 8.06
C ALA A 516 19.90 -5.12 7.93
N GLU A 517 19.61 -6.37 8.29
CA GLU A 517 20.43 -7.56 8.07
C GLU A 517 19.75 -8.44 7.01
N ASP A 518 20.54 -9.13 6.18
CA ASP A 518 20.05 -9.95 5.07
C ASP A 518 19.13 -9.11 4.14
N PHE A 519 19.51 -7.87 3.86
CA PHE A 519 18.73 -6.93 3.03
C PHE A 519 18.54 -7.50 1.62
N VAL A 520 17.31 -7.47 1.11
CA VAL A 520 16.95 -8.06 -0.18
C VAL A 520 17.09 -7.03 -1.30
N ASP A 521 17.97 -7.30 -2.27
CA ASP A 521 18.19 -6.50 -3.49
C ASP A 521 18.79 -7.41 -4.58
N ILE A 522 19.11 -6.88 -5.76
CA ILE A 522 19.75 -7.64 -6.84
C ILE A 522 21.22 -7.92 -6.50
N VAL A 523 21.61 -9.19 -6.58
CA VAL A 523 22.95 -9.70 -6.31
C VAL A 523 23.48 -10.59 -7.45
N PRO A 524 24.79 -10.80 -7.55
CA PRO A 524 25.35 -11.82 -8.46
C PRO A 524 24.89 -13.23 -8.07
N VAL A 525 24.41 -14.01 -9.03
CA VAL A 525 24.10 -15.43 -8.88
C VAL A 525 24.66 -16.16 -10.09
N GLY A 526 25.63 -17.05 -9.88
CA GLY A 526 26.37 -17.68 -10.97
C GLY A 526 27.03 -16.65 -11.89
N ALA A 527 26.81 -16.76 -13.19
CA ALA A 527 27.25 -15.80 -14.19
C ALA A 527 26.25 -14.63 -14.42
N GLY A 528 25.06 -14.72 -13.82
CA GLY A 528 23.94 -13.77 -13.96
C GLY A 528 23.69 -12.93 -12.72
N GLU A 529 22.44 -12.65 -12.49
CA GLU A 529 21.94 -11.92 -11.33
C GLU A 529 20.59 -12.47 -10.87
N SER A 530 20.26 -12.23 -9.63
CA SER A 530 18.94 -12.54 -9.06
C SER A 530 18.66 -11.64 -7.87
N VAL A 531 17.44 -11.71 -7.36
CA VAL A 531 17.12 -11.23 -6.02
C VAL A 531 17.88 -12.04 -4.99
N GLY A 532 18.53 -11.40 -4.04
CA GLY A 532 19.33 -12.06 -3.01
C GLY A 532 19.61 -11.18 -1.81
N ASN A 533 20.36 -11.69 -0.85
CA ASN A 533 20.61 -10.99 0.40
C ASN A 533 21.95 -10.24 0.39
N ILE A 534 21.90 -8.97 0.77
CA ILE A 534 23.06 -8.13 1.09
C ILE A 534 23.22 -8.14 2.62
N PRO A 535 24.42 -8.40 3.18
CA PRO A 535 24.58 -8.62 4.61
C PRO A 535 24.09 -7.48 5.49
N LYS A 536 24.30 -6.21 5.06
CA LYS A 536 23.90 -5.02 5.82
C LYS A 536 23.48 -3.88 4.91
N ALA A 537 22.42 -3.18 5.33
CA ALA A 537 21.94 -1.95 4.74
C ALA A 537 21.31 -1.07 5.83
N TRP A 538 21.26 0.25 5.64
CA TRP A 538 20.55 1.15 6.54
C TRP A 538 19.79 2.22 5.78
N ALA A 539 18.76 2.78 6.42
CA ALA A 539 18.04 3.95 5.94
C ALA A 539 17.66 4.87 7.10
N ALA A 540 17.52 6.15 6.78
CA ALA A 540 17.00 7.17 7.70
C ALA A 540 16.01 8.08 6.98
N ALA A 541 14.97 8.50 7.69
CA ALA A 541 13.92 9.38 7.18
C ALA A 541 13.54 10.44 8.21
N ALA A 542 13.20 11.64 7.71
CA ALA A 542 12.57 12.69 8.47
C ALA A 542 11.33 13.18 7.72
N VAL A 543 10.16 13.03 8.33
CA VAL A 543 8.88 13.43 7.78
C VAL A 543 8.30 14.54 8.66
N VAL A 544 7.93 15.64 8.03
CA VAL A 544 7.23 16.76 8.69
C VAL A 544 5.94 17.00 7.95
N SER A 545 4.83 16.92 8.66
CA SER A 545 3.52 17.24 8.12
C SER A 545 2.79 18.27 8.98
N ALA A 546 1.95 19.10 8.37
CA ALA A 546 1.17 20.10 9.05
C ALA A 546 -0.22 20.24 8.40
N THR A 547 -1.22 20.43 9.25
CA THR A 547 -2.55 20.91 8.89
C THR A 547 -2.69 22.33 9.43
N ILE A 548 -2.96 23.30 8.58
CA ILE A 548 -3.08 24.71 8.94
C ILE A 548 -4.47 25.23 8.55
N ASN A 549 -5.27 25.61 9.54
CA ASN A 549 -6.55 26.30 9.34
C ASN A 549 -6.32 27.80 9.31
N LEU A 550 -6.79 28.46 8.28
CA LEU A 550 -6.61 29.93 8.12
C LEU A 550 -7.79 30.73 8.64
N ASP A 551 -8.78 30.11 9.29
CA ASP A 551 -9.88 30.80 9.98
C ASP A 551 -9.40 31.91 10.95
N PRO A 552 -8.35 31.66 11.79
CA PRO A 552 -7.84 32.71 12.68
C PRO A 552 -7.19 33.89 11.95
N ALA A 553 -6.72 33.67 10.71
CA ALA A 553 -6.21 34.76 9.85
C ALA A 553 -7.32 35.54 9.11
N GLY A 554 -8.60 35.19 9.32
CA GLY A 554 -9.74 35.80 8.64
C GLY A 554 -10.11 35.14 7.30
N LEU A 555 -9.33 34.13 6.84
CA LEU A 555 -9.63 33.35 5.63
C LEU A 555 -10.50 32.15 6.02
N LYS A 556 -11.78 32.42 6.26
CA LYS A 556 -12.73 31.40 6.76
C LYS A 556 -12.91 30.25 5.77
N GLY A 557 -12.86 29.05 6.28
CA GLY A 557 -13.04 27.81 5.50
C GLY A 557 -11.81 27.39 4.69
N VAL A 558 -10.68 28.09 4.79
CA VAL A 558 -9.44 27.72 4.10
C VAL A 558 -8.57 26.87 5.00
N ARG A 559 -8.19 25.69 4.49
CA ARG A 559 -7.25 24.76 5.11
C ARG A 559 -6.10 24.44 4.15
N ILE A 560 -4.90 24.32 4.70
CA ILE A 560 -3.71 23.87 4.00
C ILE A 560 -3.19 22.62 4.73
N ASP A 561 -2.96 21.55 3.98
CA ASP A 561 -2.24 20.38 4.42
C ASP A 561 -0.91 20.32 3.65
N ALA A 562 0.18 20.10 4.35
CA ALA A 562 1.51 20.01 3.75
C ALA A 562 2.31 18.87 4.38
N SER A 563 3.11 18.17 3.57
CA SER A 563 4.08 17.17 4.00
C SER A 563 5.39 17.34 3.26
N VAL A 564 6.50 17.10 3.96
CA VAL A 564 7.84 17.02 3.38
C VAL A 564 8.53 15.81 3.99
N ASP A 565 9.00 14.90 3.13
CA ASP A 565 9.70 13.69 3.50
C ASP A 565 11.12 13.76 2.89
N LEU A 566 12.12 13.64 3.73
CA LEU A 566 13.53 13.60 3.36
C LEU A 566 14.12 12.30 3.86
N GLU A 567 14.66 11.52 2.94
CA GLU A 567 15.14 10.18 3.23
C GLU A 567 16.54 9.94 2.67
N THR A 568 17.25 9.04 3.28
CA THR A 568 18.55 8.57 2.79
C THR A 568 18.76 7.12 3.17
N SER A 569 19.52 6.40 2.35
CA SER A 569 19.82 4.99 2.60
C SER A 569 21.24 4.65 2.14
N SER A 570 21.76 3.53 2.57
CA SER A 570 23.06 3.06 2.11
C SER A 570 23.19 1.55 2.22
N LEU A 571 23.81 0.98 1.20
CA LEU A 571 24.32 -0.40 1.18
C LEU A 571 25.65 -0.45 0.41
N ARG A 572 26.36 -1.57 0.51
CA ARG A 572 27.51 -1.86 -0.36
C ARG A 572 27.00 -2.63 -1.59
N ASP A 573 27.12 -2.02 -2.76
CA ASP A 573 26.72 -2.60 -4.04
C ASP A 573 27.49 -3.91 -4.29
N PRO A 574 26.80 -5.05 -4.50
CA PRO A 574 27.44 -6.34 -4.61
C PRO A 574 28.24 -6.53 -5.94
N PHE A 575 27.96 -5.73 -6.97
CA PHE A 575 28.64 -5.80 -8.25
C PHE A 575 29.88 -4.90 -8.32
N THR A 576 29.79 -3.71 -7.73
CA THR A 576 30.85 -2.70 -7.83
C THR A 576 31.68 -2.54 -6.56
N GLY A 577 31.20 -3.05 -5.44
CA GLY A 577 31.81 -2.87 -4.11
C GLY A 577 31.71 -1.44 -3.55
N ARG A 578 31.11 -0.49 -4.27
CA ARG A 578 30.93 0.91 -3.85
C ARG A 578 29.69 1.08 -2.99
N LYS A 579 29.65 2.13 -2.16
CA LYS A 579 28.43 2.51 -1.45
C LYS A 579 27.43 3.15 -2.42
N ARG A 580 26.16 2.82 -2.29
CA ARG A 580 25.03 3.45 -2.98
C ARG A 580 23.79 3.46 -2.10
N GLN A 581 22.78 4.21 -2.48
CA GLN A 581 21.45 4.11 -1.92
C GLN A 581 20.76 2.81 -2.38
N TRP A 582 19.66 2.46 -1.75
CA TRP A 582 18.83 1.31 -2.11
C TRP A 582 18.26 1.48 -3.51
N SER A 583 18.01 0.38 -4.20
CA SER A 583 17.40 0.38 -5.54
C SER A 583 15.98 0.97 -5.48
N GLY A 584 15.69 1.93 -6.37
CA GLY A 584 14.37 2.56 -6.48
C GLY A 584 13.93 3.37 -5.24
N PHE A 585 14.84 3.68 -4.33
CA PHE A 585 14.55 4.37 -3.08
C PHE A 585 14.05 5.80 -3.33
N GLN A 586 12.91 6.15 -2.73
CA GLN A 586 12.42 7.52 -2.73
C GLN A 586 13.21 8.31 -1.67
N ASP A 587 13.99 9.29 -2.08
CA ASP A 587 14.82 10.07 -1.18
C ASP A 587 14.23 11.44 -0.82
N SER A 588 13.24 11.89 -1.57
CA SER A 588 12.50 13.09 -1.24
C SER A 588 11.07 13.06 -1.79
N TYR A 589 10.15 13.55 -0.98
CA TYR A 589 8.76 13.78 -1.34
C TYR A 589 8.29 15.09 -0.72
N ALA A 590 7.46 15.83 -1.44
CA ALA A 590 6.77 17.00 -0.91
C ALA A 590 5.35 17.05 -1.48
N GLU A 591 4.39 17.41 -0.64
CA GLU A 591 3.00 17.59 -1.03
C GLU A 591 2.41 18.83 -0.36
N VAL A 592 1.59 19.56 -1.10
CA VAL A 592 0.77 20.66 -0.57
C VAL A 592 -0.63 20.52 -1.14
N ALA A 593 -1.62 20.48 -0.26
CA ALA A 593 -3.03 20.53 -0.60
C ALA A 593 -3.68 21.79 0.02
N LEU A 594 -4.49 22.47 -0.75
CA LEU A 594 -5.33 23.58 -0.29
C LEU A 594 -6.79 23.23 -0.56
N ARG A 595 -7.63 23.39 0.44
CA ARG A 595 -9.09 23.29 0.34
C ARG A 595 -9.73 24.55 0.87
N HIS A 596 -10.72 25.08 0.16
CA HIS A 596 -11.58 26.17 0.59
C HIS A 596 -13.04 25.72 0.56
N ASP A 597 -13.61 25.52 1.72
CA ASP A 597 -15.04 25.35 1.91
C ASP A 597 -15.66 26.74 2.00
N ILE A 598 -16.42 27.16 0.98
CA ILE A 598 -16.97 28.49 0.89
C ILE A 598 -18.06 28.69 1.97
N PRO A 599 -17.86 29.58 2.96
CA PRO A 599 -18.77 29.72 4.08
C PRO A 599 -20.20 30.05 3.63
N GLY A 600 -21.18 29.36 4.22
CA GLY A 600 -22.60 29.59 3.93
C GLY A 600 -23.04 29.07 2.55
N SER A 601 -22.27 28.17 1.93
CA SER A 601 -22.60 27.52 0.65
C SER A 601 -22.21 26.06 0.65
N ASP A 602 -22.77 25.29 -0.28
CA ASP A 602 -22.43 23.91 -0.52
C ASP A 602 -21.22 23.76 -1.45
N TRP A 603 -20.55 24.82 -1.79
CA TRP A 603 -19.42 24.79 -2.70
C TRP A 603 -18.09 24.72 -1.97
N ALA A 604 -17.21 23.86 -2.49
CA ALA A 604 -15.80 23.83 -2.14
C ALA A 604 -14.94 23.75 -3.41
N TRP A 605 -13.71 24.19 -3.31
CA TRP A 605 -12.69 24.02 -4.33
C TRP A 605 -11.34 23.80 -3.68
N GLY A 606 -10.41 23.28 -4.44
CA GLY A 606 -9.06 23.10 -3.93
C GLY A 606 -8.07 22.71 -5.01
N LEU A 607 -6.83 22.61 -4.58
CA LEU A 607 -5.70 22.16 -5.37
C LEU A 607 -4.84 21.22 -4.54
N ASN A 608 -4.15 20.34 -5.23
CA ASN A 608 -3.11 19.49 -4.67
C ASN A 608 -1.93 19.51 -5.63
N ALA A 609 -0.71 19.55 -5.11
CA ALA A 609 0.51 19.43 -5.88
C ALA A 609 1.52 18.59 -5.12
N ASN A 610 2.16 17.63 -5.80
CA ASN A 610 3.19 16.80 -5.22
C ASN A 610 4.43 16.72 -6.12
N TYR A 611 5.55 16.43 -5.47
CA TYR A 611 6.84 16.17 -6.06
C TYR A 611 7.44 14.92 -5.42
N ALA A 612 8.07 14.05 -6.21
CA ALA A 612 8.81 12.89 -5.72
C ALA A 612 10.11 12.73 -6.50
N HIS A 613 11.17 12.35 -5.81
CA HIS A 613 12.43 11.96 -6.41
C HIS A 613 12.80 10.54 -5.97
N TYR A 614 13.23 9.73 -6.94
CA TYR A 614 13.60 8.33 -6.73
C TYR A 614 15.04 8.08 -7.17
N GLN A 615 15.75 7.26 -6.42
CA GLN A 615 17.03 6.72 -6.82
C GLN A 615 16.86 5.70 -7.96
N PRO A 616 17.89 5.49 -8.80
CA PRO A 616 17.83 4.45 -9.81
C PRO A 616 17.65 3.05 -9.21
N ASN A 617 17.04 2.16 -9.98
CA ASN A 617 17.19 0.72 -9.78
C ASN A 617 18.56 0.29 -10.34
N TYR A 618 19.20 -0.64 -9.67
CA TYR A 618 20.56 -1.09 -9.98
C TYR A 618 20.57 -2.60 -10.27
N ARG A 619 20.95 -2.93 -11.51
CA ARG A 619 21.18 -4.31 -11.95
C ARG A 619 22.67 -4.54 -12.25
N ARG A 620 23.05 -5.74 -12.66
CA ARG A 620 24.44 -6.10 -12.99
C ARG A 620 25.04 -5.17 -14.05
N ASN A 621 24.32 -4.95 -15.15
CA ASN A 621 24.77 -4.20 -16.30
C ASN A 621 23.91 -2.96 -16.60
N GLU A 622 23.08 -2.52 -15.66
CA GLU A 622 22.16 -1.41 -15.94
C GLU A 622 21.85 -0.59 -14.68
N THR A 623 21.55 0.67 -14.90
CA THR A 623 20.80 1.52 -13.95
C THR A 623 19.58 2.10 -14.66
N ASN A 624 18.42 2.14 -14.01
CA ASN A 624 17.24 2.78 -14.56
C ASN A 624 16.41 3.50 -13.49
N ARG A 625 15.83 4.62 -13.87
CA ARG A 625 14.91 5.41 -13.07
C ARG A 625 13.71 5.79 -13.92
N THR A 626 12.51 5.57 -13.38
CA THR A 626 11.25 6.00 -14.00
C THR A 626 10.48 6.86 -13.01
N TRP A 627 9.95 8.00 -13.49
CA TRP A 627 9.16 8.92 -12.64
C TRP A 627 8.14 9.69 -13.45
N GLU A 628 7.15 10.26 -12.78
CA GLU A 628 6.26 11.28 -13.32
C GLU A 628 6.65 12.64 -12.72
N GLY A 629 6.72 13.67 -13.54
CA GLY A 629 7.16 14.95 -12.99
C GLY A 629 7.48 16.04 -13.99
N PRO A 630 8.09 17.15 -13.48
CA PRO A 630 8.66 17.31 -12.12
C PRO A 630 7.62 17.44 -11.00
N VAL A 631 6.48 18.06 -11.25
CA VAL A 631 5.38 18.23 -10.30
C VAL A 631 4.11 17.65 -10.90
N PHE A 632 3.36 16.90 -10.12
CA PHE A 632 2.01 16.47 -10.48
C PHE A 632 1.01 17.31 -9.68
N ALA A 633 0.09 18.01 -10.36
CA ALA A 633 -0.88 18.84 -9.71
C ALA A 633 -2.30 18.54 -10.18
N SER A 634 -3.26 18.75 -9.28
CA SER A 634 -4.69 18.63 -9.57
C SER A 634 -5.48 19.79 -8.96
N VAL A 635 -6.58 20.12 -9.59
CA VAL A 635 -7.55 21.09 -9.11
C VAL A 635 -8.95 20.49 -9.13
N PHE A 636 -9.80 20.89 -8.20
CA PHE A 636 -11.17 20.41 -8.16
C PHE A 636 -12.16 21.49 -7.79
N VAL A 637 -13.39 21.27 -8.19
CA VAL A 637 -14.58 21.96 -7.69
C VAL A 637 -15.61 20.91 -7.26
N GLU A 638 -16.32 21.20 -6.20
CA GLU A 638 -17.26 20.31 -5.55
C GLU A 638 -18.50 21.06 -5.13
N ASN A 639 -19.64 20.44 -5.38
CA ASN A 639 -20.89 20.83 -4.74
C ASN A 639 -21.34 19.72 -3.81
N LYS A 640 -21.58 20.06 -2.58
CA LYS A 640 -21.85 19.17 -1.47
C LYS A 640 -23.29 18.69 -1.41
N ASP A 641 -24.24 19.33 -2.02
CA ASP A 641 -25.65 18.92 -2.07
C ASP A 641 -26.27 19.13 -3.44
N VAL A 642 -26.12 18.16 -4.31
CA VAL A 642 -26.88 18.09 -5.57
C VAL A 642 -27.89 16.95 -5.43
N LEU A 643 -29.12 17.29 -5.06
CA LEU A 643 -30.19 16.30 -4.83
C LEU A 643 -29.82 15.25 -3.75
N GLY A 644 -29.19 15.66 -2.67
CA GLY A 644 -28.72 14.78 -1.60
C GLY A 644 -27.43 14.03 -1.92
N MET A 645 -26.74 14.36 -3.00
CA MET A 645 -25.48 13.72 -3.43
C MET A 645 -24.36 14.74 -3.49
N THR A 646 -23.11 14.32 -3.24
CA THR A 646 -21.93 15.12 -3.53
C THR A 646 -21.50 14.87 -4.95
N VAL A 647 -21.24 15.95 -5.63
CA VAL A 647 -20.72 15.94 -6.99
C VAL A 647 -19.42 16.72 -7.05
N ARG A 648 -18.39 16.09 -7.59
CA ARG A 648 -17.07 16.70 -7.78
C ARG A 648 -16.57 16.51 -9.19
N ALA A 649 -16.01 17.57 -9.75
CA ALA A 649 -15.21 17.54 -10.96
C ALA A 649 -13.75 17.87 -10.61
N GLN A 650 -12.82 17.08 -11.10
CA GLN A 650 -11.38 17.23 -10.87
C GLN A 650 -10.62 17.15 -12.17
N LEU A 651 -9.67 18.04 -12.34
CA LEU A 651 -8.63 17.98 -13.36
C LEU A 651 -7.32 17.60 -12.70
N SER A 652 -6.84 16.41 -12.96
CA SER A 652 -5.51 15.93 -12.52
C SER A 652 -4.50 16.07 -13.64
N ASN A 653 -3.21 16.09 -13.28
CA ASN A 653 -2.10 16.46 -14.16
C ASN A 653 -2.30 17.85 -14.82
N ALA A 654 -2.79 18.81 -14.04
CA ALA A 654 -3.10 20.17 -14.53
C ALA A 654 -1.85 20.95 -15.00
N VAL A 655 -0.66 20.54 -14.55
CA VAL A 655 0.63 21.17 -14.92
C VAL A 655 1.42 20.36 -15.95
N ASN A 656 0.77 19.34 -16.56
CA ASN A 656 1.32 18.54 -17.64
C ASN A 656 2.62 17.80 -17.24
N ALA A 657 2.63 17.15 -16.08
CA ALA A 657 3.69 16.22 -15.72
C ALA A 657 3.83 15.12 -16.78
N ARG A 658 5.08 14.72 -17.01
CA ARG A 658 5.47 13.77 -18.06
C ARG A 658 5.89 12.45 -17.42
N SER A 659 5.61 11.34 -18.10
CA SER A 659 6.20 10.04 -17.75
C SER A 659 7.62 9.97 -18.34
N ARG A 660 8.62 9.88 -17.47
CA ARG A 660 10.03 9.92 -17.83
C ARG A 660 10.74 8.66 -17.40
N ARG A 661 11.75 8.27 -18.21
CA ARG A 661 12.69 7.21 -17.85
C ARG A 661 14.08 7.60 -18.30
N GLU A 662 15.05 7.36 -17.42
CA GLU A 662 16.47 7.36 -17.74
C GLU A 662 17.04 5.97 -17.48
N ARG A 663 17.75 5.43 -18.47
CA ARG A 663 18.38 4.11 -18.37
C ARG A 663 19.79 4.20 -18.94
N THR A 664 20.75 3.61 -18.22
CA THR A 664 22.12 3.42 -18.70
C THR A 664 22.40 1.94 -18.71
N VAL A 665 22.75 1.40 -19.87
CA VAL A 665 23.13 -0.01 -20.05
C VAL A 665 24.61 -0.07 -20.38
N TYR A 666 25.30 -1.04 -19.77
CA TYR A 666 26.73 -1.30 -19.92
C TYR A 666 26.94 -2.60 -20.70
N GLU A 667 28.06 -2.73 -21.42
CA GLU A 667 28.43 -3.95 -22.15
C GLU A 667 28.62 -5.17 -21.25
N GLY A 668 28.89 -4.93 -19.97
CA GLY A 668 29.07 -5.96 -18.95
C GLY A 668 28.76 -5.42 -17.56
N VAL A 669 29.53 -5.78 -16.54
CA VAL A 669 29.28 -5.34 -15.16
C VAL A 669 29.46 -3.83 -15.03
N ARG A 670 28.49 -3.16 -14.40
CA ARG A 670 28.54 -1.73 -14.06
C ARG A 670 29.86 -1.35 -13.37
N GLY A 671 30.45 -0.23 -13.78
CA GLY A 671 31.67 0.30 -13.19
C GLY A 671 32.95 -0.43 -13.61
N ALA A 672 32.86 -1.53 -14.35
CA ALA A 672 33.97 -2.27 -14.90
C ALA A 672 33.93 -2.32 -16.45
N SER A 673 32.77 -2.10 -17.05
CA SER A 673 32.56 -2.14 -18.51
C SER A 673 32.16 -0.77 -19.04
N PRO A 674 32.42 -0.46 -20.32
CA PRO A 674 32.01 0.79 -20.96
C PRO A 674 30.46 0.82 -21.07
N VAL A 675 29.95 2.03 -21.27
CA VAL A 675 28.52 2.24 -21.55
C VAL A 675 28.21 1.77 -22.95
N LEU A 676 27.23 0.88 -23.06
CA LEU A 676 26.69 0.43 -24.34
C LEU A 676 25.76 1.50 -24.92
N PHE A 677 24.80 1.98 -24.12
CA PHE A 677 23.89 3.08 -24.47
C PHE A 677 23.26 3.77 -23.26
N HIS A 678 22.80 4.99 -23.50
CA HIS A 678 21.87 5.70 -22.64
C HIS A 678 20.50 5.78 -23.31
N GLU A 679 19.44 5.58 -22.56
CA GLU A 679 18.04 5.74 -22.98
C GLU A 679 17.40 6.88 -22.20
N SER A 680 16.78 7.81 -22.91
CA SER A 680 15.97 8.89 -22.32
C SER A 680 14.59 8.90 -22.94
N ARG A 681 13.56 8.75 -22.08
CA ARG A 681 12.13 8.80 -22.45
C ARG A 681 11.49 10.05 -21.90
N ASP A 682 10.65 10.69 -22.71
CA ASP A 682 9.82 11.84 -22.31
C ASP A 682 8.44 11.72 -22.96
N ARG A 683 7.51 11.07 -22.25
CA ARG A 683 6.18 10.72 -22.78
C ARG A 683 5.10 11.61 -22.17
N LEU A 684 4.20 12.12 -23.02
CA LEU A 684 3.03 12.87 -22.63
C LEU A 684 2.02 11.96 -21.92
N ILE A 685 1.57 12.36 -20.73
CA ILE A 685 0.43 11.75 -20.03
C ILE A 685 -0.87 12.48 -20.43
N GLY A 686 -0.82 13.81 -20.50
CA GLY A 686 -1.95 14.69 -20.74
C GLY A 686 -2.83 14.90 -19.49
N PRO A 687 -3.89 15.72 -19.61
CA PRO A 687 -4.82 15.99 -18.53
C PRO A 687 -5.71 14.77 -18.25
N ILE A 688 -6.12 14.62 -16.98
CA ILE A 688 -6.97 13.53 -16.52
C ILE A 688 -8.22 14.15 -15.87
N PHE A 689 -9.38 13.91 -16.49
CA PHE A 689 -10.67 14.39 -15.98
C PHE A 689 -11.31 13.29 -15.14
N VAL A 690 -11.60 13.61 -13.89
CA VAL A 690 -12.31 12.70 -12.97
C VAL A 690 -13.59 13.40 -12.54
N PHE A 691 -14.69 12.69 -12.65
CA PHE A 691 -15.97 13.12 -12.09
C PHE A 691 -16.34 12.14 -10.98
N SER A 692 -16.90 12.59 -9.89
CA SER A 692 -17.39 11.68 -8.86
C SER A 692 -18.74 12.09 -8.34
N VAL A 693 -19.60 11.10 -8.17
CA VAL A 693 -20.90 11.22 -7.53
C VAL A 693 -20.94 10.25 -6.37
N ARG A 694 -21.31 10.74 -5.20
CA ARG A 694 -21.45 9.92 -4.00
C ARG A 694 -22.81 10.17 -3.38
N GLY A 695 -23.44 9.12 -2.89
CA GLY A 695 -24.77 9.18 -2.29
C GLY A 695 -24.99 8.13 -1.21
N LYS A 696 -26.07 8.33 -0.42
CA LYS A 696 -26.58 7.37 0.56
C LYS A 696 -28.06 7.07 0.27
N PHE A 697 -28.55 5.92 0.70
CA PHE A 697 -29.93 5.48 0.57
C PHE A 697 -30.35 4.57 1.70
#